data_578afaab3608de8260fabbf2d559cc9a
#
_entry.id   578afaab3608de8260fabbf2d559cc9a
#
_cell.length_a   1.000
_cell.length_b   1.000
_cell.length_c   1.000
_cell.angle_alpha   90.00
_cell.angle_beta   90.00
_cell.angle_gamma   90.00
#
_symmetry.space_group_name_H-M   'P 1'
#
loop_
_entity.id
_entity.type
_entity.pdbx_description
1 polymer ?
#
loop_
_entity_poly.entity_id
_entity_poly.type
_entity_poly.pdbx_seq_one_letter_code
_entity_poly.pdbx_strand_id
1 'polypeptide(L)'
;MRKFYGIFLVGTSVFTLAQQGDSATLISEVRIEAYKKPTSYLASTKSVALATEKILQNNTPERLLESINHQTGTRMEERSPGSYRVSIRGSALRSPFGVRNVKIYLDDFILSDASGNTYLNSISPELINSIEIYKGPESGDFGVVTGGTMLLKTLQSERFSANLSVGSYGTFNESVQIAAQKGKHFFQIFQNFYQSDAYREQSAVRRSQFFLKDNFQYSERSSLKGMVLLSDLDYQTPGGLTVEQMLKDRKQARLSTKTLPGATEQNAGIRNKMVVGGISHETKFHPQFSHFLMVQGSYVDFENPFITNFENRYESNFALRTHFNFEKNWTRTALEWRLGYEGASNNITIRNFDNNKGIAGKPQNFDELQNNAGFFFLSQKLNHNGRWFSDLSLSLNSNSYNWEKKYPLEENGSVKFADQFLPNFGLTYLISDGFSVRAKVGKGNSSPTNEEIRSSSQEFNFNLKSEFGWNKEIGFRSQIGKILFIEGTYFDFRLQDAIVKRQTESGEDYFVNQGETAQRGVEVLLETRKLRLQNSFLNQVQLRFAGNFYDFKYRDYQLGKNNFSGNDLPGVPKTSVSSLVNMSFFKRLGVDYSHFYTTKIPLNDANTVWSEPSLTGNVQLTYATQIERSKITLKLQVQNLYNTNYVLGYDINAFGGRFYNPAAKRTFHLGVNAQF
;
A
#
# COMPACT_ATOMS: atom_id res chain seq x y z
N MET A 1 12.58 36.85 -1.92
CA MET A 1 11.11 37.09 -1.83
C MET A 1 10.60 37.51 -3.21
N ARG A 2 10.07 36.60 -4.01
CA ARG A 2 9.28 36.90 -5.21
C ARG A 2 7.96 36.15 -5.08
N LYS A 3 6.90 36.94 -5.02
CA LYS A 3 5.52 36.50 -4.84
C LYS A 3 5.06 35.70 -6.07
N PHE A 4 4.65 34.45 -5.87
CA PHE A 4 3.86 33.68 -6.83
C PHE A 4 2.38 33.96 -6.57
N TYR A 5 1.83 34.98 -7.22
CA TYR A 5 0.39 35.17 -7.42
C TYR A 5 0.13 34.98 -8.92
N GLY A 6 -0.69 34.03 -9.27
CA GLY A 6 -1.16 33.88 -10.63
C GLY A 6 -1.28 32.41 -11.04
N ILE A 7 -2.45 31.87 -10.85
CA ILE A 7 -3.23 30.89 -11.68
C ILE A 7 -4.45 30.50 -10.84
N PHE A 8 -5.42 31.41 -10.74
CA PHE A 8 -6.75 31.06 -10.22
C PHE A 8 -7.82 31.98 -10.88
N LEU A 9 -7.78 32.09 -12.21
CA LEU A 9 -8.81 32.84 -12.93
C LEU A 9 -8.93 32.36 -14.38
N VAL A 10 -9.32 31.08 -14.57
CA VAL A 10 -10.00 30.64 -15.80
C VAL A 10 -11.00 29.54 -15.38
N GLY A 11 -12.11 29.92 -14.81
CA GLY A 11 -13.04 28.95 -14.27
C GLY A 11 -14.52 29.26 -14.40
N THR A 12 -14.92 30.42 -14.89
CA THR A 12 -16.34 30.82 -14.80
C THR A 12 -17.14 30.82 -16.11
N SER A 13 -16.55 30.46 -17.25
CA SER A 13 -17.26 30.48 -18.54
C SER A 13 -17.49 29.14 -19.22
N VAL A 14 -17.12 28.01 -18.59
CA VAL A 14 -17.27 26.65 -19.21
C VAL A 14 -18.49 25.88 -18.71
N PHE A 15 -19.26 26.40 -17.76
CA PHE A 15 -20.31 25.64 -17.07
C PHE A 15 -21.65 25.51 -17.80
N THR A 16 -21.84 26.07 -18.98
CA THR A 16 -23.17 26.11 -19.65
C THR A 16 -23.38 25.09 -20.78
N LEU A 17 -22.45 24.15 -21.05
CA LEU A 17 -22.57 23.23 -22.20
C LEU A 17 -22.50 21.73 -21.87
N ALA A 18 -22.86 21.31 -20.67
CA ALA A 18 -22.89 19.87 -20.34
C ALA A 18 -24.33 19.40 -20.18
N GLN A 19 -24.98 19.00 -21.26
CA GLN A 19 -26.25 18.28 -21.19
C GLN A 19 -26.30 17.08 -22.14
N GLN A 20 -26.66 15.95 -21.55
CA GLN A 20 -27.14 14.65 -22.08
C GLN A 20 -26.13 13.57 -22.52
N GLY A 21 -26.36 12.42 -21.90
CA GLY A 21 -26.35 11.09 -22.51
C GLY A 21 -25.19 10.19 -22.15
N ASP A 22 -25.56 9.13 -21.51
CA ASP A 22 -24.93 7.84 -21.27
C ASP A 22 -24.15 7.64 -19.98
N SER A 23 -24.50 6.54 -19.33
CA SER A 23 -24.07 6.00 -18.03
C SER A 23 -22.53 5.95 -17.84
N ALA A 24 -21.94 7.07 -17.53
CA ALA A 24 -20.65 7.07 -16.85
C ALA A 24 -20.93 6.95 -15.36
N THR A 25 -20.47 5.86 -14.75
CA THR A 25 -20.62 5.55 -13.34
C THR A 25 -20.16 6.72 -12.49
N LEU A 26 -21.05 7.25 -11.67
CA LEU A 26 -20.74 8.28 -10.66
C LEU A 26 -19.81 7.67 -9.60
N ILE A 27 -18.91 8.47 -9.02
CA ILE A 27 -18.21 8.05 -7.79
C ILE A 27 -19.21 7.76 -6.67
N SER A 28 -20.35 8.45 -6.63
CA SER A 28 -21.48 8.12 -5.75
C SER A 28 -22.08 6.74 -5.99
N GLU A 29 -21.93 6.18 -7.19
CA GLU A 29 -22.31 4.82 -7.56
C GLU A 29 -21.18 3.81 -7.39
N VAL A 30 -19.94 4.27 -7.09
CA VAL A 30 -18.84 3.39 -6.72
C VAL A 30 -19.20 2.71 -5.41
N ARG A 31 -19.25 1.40 -5.45
CA ARG A 31 -19.48 0.56 -4.29
C ARG A 31 -18.14 0.14 -3.73
N ILE A 32 -17.97 0.32 -2.44
CA ILE A 32 -16.83 -0.18 -1.68
C ILE A 32 -17.18 -1.59 -1.24
N GLU A 33 -16.35 -2.54 -1.58
CA GLU A 33 -16.55 -3.95 -1.25
C GLU A 33 -15.86 -4.35 0.06
N ALA A 34 -16.05 -3.58 1.14
CA ALA A 34 -15.61 -4.05 2.44
C ALA A 34 -16.20 -5.44 2.72
N TYR A 35 -15.40 -6.50 2.52
CA TYR A 35 -15.84 -7.89 2.67
C TYR A 35 -17.16 -8.22 1.98
N LYS A 36 -17.13 -8.24 0.63
CA LYS A 36 -18.17 -8.83 -0.25
C LYS A 36 -19.55 -8.18 -0.27
N LYS A 37 -19.79 -7.07 0.45
CA LYS A 37 -21.03 -6.29 0.28
C LYS A 37 -20.73 -4.88 -0.19
N PRO A 38 -21.16 -4.58 -1.43
CA PRO A 38 -20.97 -3.25 -1.95
C PRO A 38 -21.83 -2.24 -1.17
N THR A 39 -21.15 -1.29 -0.52
CA THR A 39 -21.78 -0.12 0.12
C THR A 39 -21.52 1.11 -0.74
N SER A 40 -22.55 1.95 -0.92
CA SER A 40 -22.36 3.24 -1.61
C SER A 40 -21.25 4.05 -0.93
N TYR A 41 -20.38 4.67 -1.72
CA TYR A 41 -19.28 5.48 -1.18
C TYR A 41 -19.79 6.62 -0.29
N LEU A 42 -20.91 7.28 -0.67
CA LEU A 42 -21.54 8.33 0.13
C LEU A 42 -22.05 7.84 1.50
N ALA A 43 -22.49 6.60 1.57
CA ALA A 43 -23.07 6.00 2.78
C ALA A 43 -22.00 5.34 3.69
N SER A 44 -20.78 5.16 3.21
CA SER A 44 -19.73 4.49 3.98
C SER A 44 -19.33 5.29 5.22
N THR A 45 -19.33 4.62 6.36
CA THR A 45 -18.83 5.15 7.64
C THR A 45 -17.31 5.21 7.71
N LYS A 46 -16.62 4.50 6.80
CA LYS A 46 -15.17 4.32 6.78
C LYS A 46 -14.48 5.39 5.95
N SER A 47 -13.25 5.73 6.34
CA SER A 47 -12.35 6.57 5.55
C SER A 47 -11.62 5.72 4.54
N VAL A 48 -12.06 5.74 3.29
CA VAL A 48 -11.53 4.87 2.22
C VAL A 48 -11.00 5.71 1.08
N ALA A 49 -9.84 5.37 0.55
CA ALA A 49 -9.37 5.86 -0.74
C ALA A 49 -9.46 4.73 -1.78
N LEU A 50 -9.78 5.08 -3.01
CA LEU A 50 -10.01 4.12 -4.09
C LEU A 50 -9.14 4.44 -5.30
N ALA A 51 -8.21 3.52 -5.63
CA ALA A 51 -7.52 3.52 -6.90
C ALA A 51 -8.24 2.58 -7.86
N THR A 52 -8.96 3.16 -8.81
CA THR A 52 -9.66 2.42 -9.86
C THR A 52 -8.69 1.95 -10.94
N GLU A 53 -9.11 1.01 -11.78
CA GLU A 53 -8.34 0.54 -12.95
C GLU A 53 -7.78 1.70 -13.76
N LYS A 54 -8.55 2.77 -14.00
CA LYS A 54 -8.10 3.94 -14.74
C LYS A 54 -6.92 4.64 -14.08
N ILE A 55 -6.92 4.76 -12.75
CA ILE A 55 -5.80 5.37 -12.00
C ILE A 55 -4.58 4.45 -12.08
N LEU A 56 -4.78 3.13 -11.98
CA LEU A 56 -3.72 2.13 -12.08
C LEU A 56 -3.08 2.09 -13.47
N GLN A 57 -3.83 2.33 -14.54
CA GLN A 57 -3.32 2.39 -15.91
C GLN A 57 -2.38 3.58 -16.18
N ASN A 58 -2.37 4.60 -15.31
CA ASN A 58 -1.45 5.73 -15.39
C ASN A 58 -0.08 5.45 -14.74
N ASN A 59 0.08 4.30 -14.10
CA ASN A 59 1.37 3.87 -13.59
C ASN A 59 2.29 3.42 -14.72
N THR A 60 3.58 3.40 -14.42
CA THR A 60 4.49 2.52 -15.14
C THR A 60 4.23 1.06 -14.74
N PRO A 61 4.52 0.09 -15.61
CA PRO A 61 4.22 -1.33 -15.34
C PRO A 61 4.96 -1.91 -14.13
N GLU A 62 6.05 -1.27 -13.74
CA GLU A 62 6.94 -1.78 -12.69
C GLU A 62 6.42 -1.58 -11.27
N ARG A 63 5.60 -0.52 -11.00
CA ARG A 63 5.31 -0.11 -9.61
C ARG A 63 3.94 0.55 -9.43
N LEU A 64 3.42 0.47 -8.19
CA LEU A 64 2.17 1.10 -7.76
C LEU A 64 2.35 2.54 -7.22
N LEU A 65 3.55 3.08 -7.24
CA LEU A 65 3.93 4.30 -6.53
C LEU A 65 3.05 5.49 -6.91
N GLU A 66 2.85 5.72 -8.19
CA GLU A 66 2.05 6.83 -8.70
C GLU A 66 0.58 6.70 -8.26
N SER A 67 -0.02 5.52 -8.43
CA SER A 67 -1.42 5.28 -8.06
C SER A 67 -1.68 5.44 -6.58
N ILE A 68 -0.78 4.97 -5.73
CA ILE A 68 -0.89 5.12 -4.27
C ILE A 68 -0.73 6.59 -3.88
N ASN A 69 0.24 7.31 -4.49
CA ASN A 69 0.48 8.73 -4.18
C ASN A 69 -0.60 9.68 -4.74
N HIS A 70 -1.47 9.21 -5.62
CA HIS A 70 -2.68 9.92 -6.05
C HIS A 70 -3.86 9.79 -5.07
N GLN A 71 -3.72 8.99 -3.99
CA GLN A 71 -4.77 8.82 -3.00
C GLN A 71 -4.55 9.74 -1.79
N THR A 72 -5.65 10.18 -1.18
CA THR A 72 -5.57 10.92 0.10
C THR A 72 -5.16 9.99 1.23
N GLY A 73 -4.32 10.50 2.13
CA GLY A 73 -3.91 9.78 3.33
C GLY A 73 -2.83 8.73 3.10
N THR A 74 -2.30 8.60 1.88
CA THR A 74 -1.33 7.56 1.54
C THR A 74 -0.04 8.14 0.97
N ARG A 75 1.05 7.42 1.17
CA ARG A 75 2.36 7.67 0.59
C ARG A 75 3.09 6.36 0.33
N MET A 76 3.56 6.18 -0.88
CA MET A 76 4.46 5.10 -1.23
C MET A 76 5.83 5.68 -1.56
N GLU A 77 6.87 5.05 -1.09
CA GLU A 77 8.26 5.40 -1.35
C GLU A 77 9.00 4.20 -1.92
N GLU A 78 10.05 4.48 -2.67
CA GLU A 78 10.92 3.49 -3.27
C GLU A 78 12.38 3.87 -2.97
N ARG A 79 13.13 2.98 -2.31
CA ARG A 79 14.55 3.20 -2.01
C ARG A 79 15.45 2.78 -3.18
N SER A 80 15.04 1.73 -3.86
CA SER A 80 15.56 1.23 -5.15
C SER A 80 14.42 0.43 -5.81
N PRO A 81 14.45 0.16 -7.13
CA PRO A 81 13.47 -0.71 -7.74
C PRO A 81 13.33 -2.02 -6.97
N GLY A 82 12.09 -2.39 -6.62
CA GLY A 82 11.80 -3.55 -5.78
C GLY A 82 11.82 -3.29 -4.26
N SER A 83 12.34 -2.17 -3.78
CA SER A 83 12.36 -1.85 -2.34
C SER A 83 11.31 -0.80 -1.99
N TYR A 84 10.08 -1.24 -1.71
CA TYR A 84 8.91 -0.40 -1.49
C TYR A 84 8.59 -0.20 0.00
N ARG A 85 8.05 0.99 0.31
CA ARG A 85 7.40 1.30 1.58
C ARG A 85 6.03 1.91 1.31
N VAL A 86 5.02 1.48 2.06
CA VAL A 86 3.68 2.07 2.03
C VAL A 86 3.39 2.67 3.40
N SER A 87 2.94 3.90 3.40
CA SER A 87 2.51 4.64 4.58
C SER A 87 1.06 5.07 4.42
N ILE A 88 0.25 4.80 5.41
CA ILE A 88 -1.09 5.35 5.56
C ILE A 88 -1.05 6.25 6.79
N ARG A 89 -1.25 7.57 6.60
CA ARG A 89 -1.22 8.58 7.68
C ARG A 89 0.03 8.47 8.55
N GLY A 90 1.22 8.37 7.92
CA GLY A 90 2.50 8.36 8.63
C GLY A 90 2.91 7.02 9.25
N SER A 91 2.23 5.92 8.94
CA SER A 91 2.51 4.58 9.51
C SER A 91 3.89 3.99 9.17
N ALA A 92 4.64 4.59 8.23
CA ALA A 92 5.98 4.12 7.85
C ALA A 92 7.09 4.46 8.86
N LEU A 93 6.80 5.13 9.97
CA LEU A 93 7.78 5.48 11.00
C LEU A 93 8.56 4.26 11.52
N ARG A 94 7.88 3.12 11.64
CA ARG A 94 8.44 1.84 12.08
C ARG A 94 8.85 0.90 10.92
N SER A 95 8.65 1.31 9.66
CA SER A 95 8.91 0.46 8.49
C SER A 95 10.06 1.03 7.65
N PRO A 96 11.32 0.68 7.94
CA PRO A 96 12.48 1.18 7.19
C PRO A 96 12.54 0.58 5.78
N PHE A 97 12.03 -0.62 5.58
CA PHE A 97 11.93 -1.35 4.33
C PHE A 97 10.75 -2.32 4.40
N GLY A 98 10.22 -2.72 3.23
CA GLY A 98 9.04 -3.57 3.14
C GLY A 98 7.75 -2.81 3.51
N VAL A 99 6.64 -3.55 3.55
CA VAL A 99 5.34 -3.01 3.92
C VAL A 99 4.91 -3.65 5.23
N ARG A 100 4.89 -2.84 6.29
CA ARG A 100 4.52 -3.24 7.65
C ARG A 100 3.48 -2.27 8.18
N ASN A 101 2.74 -2.69 9.19
CA ASN A 101 1.69 -1.88 9.81
C ASN A 101 0.58 -1.44 8.82
N VAL A 102 0.49 -2.14 7.69
CA VAL A 102 -0.60 -2.06 6.71
C VAL A 102 -0.94 -3.48 6.31
N LYS A 103 -2.15 -3.92 6.60
CA LYS A 103 -2.59 -5.28 6.26
C LYS A 103 -3.08 -5.33 4.83
N ILE A 104 -2.60 -6.30 4.05
CA ILE A 104 -2.89 -6.40 2.62
C ILE A 104 -3.58 -7.71 2.30
N TYR A 105 -4.64 -7.62 1.50
CA TYR A 105 -5.37 -8.75 0.96
C TYR A 105 -5.34 -8.71 -0.57
N LEU A 106 -5.30 -9.87 -1.21
CA LEU A 106 -5.52 -10.05 -2.65
C LEU A 106 -6.82 -10.85 -2.83
N ASP A 107 -7.86 -10.21 -3.34
CA ASP A 107 -9.24 -10.74 -3.34
C ASP A 107 -9.66 -11.19 -1.92
N ASP A 108 -9.82 -12.50 -1.69
CA ASP A 108 -10.22 -13.07 -0.41
C ASP A 108 -9.02 -13.51 0.46
N PHE A 109 -7.80 -13.43 -0.05
CA PHE A 109 -6.61 -14.06 0.52
C PHE A 109 -5.70 -13.04 1.20
N ILE A 110 -5.06 -13.41 2.29
CA ILE A 110 -4.21 -12.53 3.10
C ILE A 110 -2.79 -12.57 2.51
N LEU A 111 -2.26 -11.42 2.09
CA LEU A 111 -0.86 -11.31 1.66
C LEU A 111 0.10 -11.01 2.81
N SER A 112 -0.39 -10.39 3.88
CA SER A 112 0.40 -10.14 5.09
C SER A 112 0.58 -11.43 5.88
N ASP A 113 1.78 -11.67 6.39
CA ASP A 113 2.04 -12.77 7.31
C ASP A 113 1.43 -12.52 8.71
N ALA A 114 1.63 -13.45 9.65
CA ALA A 114 1.11 -13.34 11.01
C ALA A 114 1.61 -12.11 11.77
N SER A 115 2.80 -11.60 11.43
CA SER A 115 3.39 -10.40 12.04
C SER A 115 2.98 -9.09 11.37
N GLY A 116 2.30 -9.15 10.21
CA GLY A 116 1.87 -8.00 9.43
C GLY A 116 2.87 -7.50 8.39
N ASN A 117 3.93 -8.28 8.09
CA ASN A 117 4.83 -7.98 6.97
C ASN A 117 4.22 -8.45 5.64
N THR A 118 4.47 -7.70 4.55
CA THR A 118 3.97 -8.04 3.21
C THR A 118 5.02 -7.78 2.14
N TYR A 119 5.28 -8.78 1.30
CA TYR A 119 6.14 -8.66 0.12
C TYR A 119 5.36 -8.08 -1.08
N LEU A 120 4.88 -6.83 -0.96
CA LEU A 120 4.10 -6.16 -2.01
C LEU A 120 4.90 -6.00 -3.33
N ASN A 121 6.22 -5.92 -3.25
CA ASN A 121 7.13 -5.86 -4.39
C ASN A 121 7.13 -7.14 -5.26
N SER A 122 6.69 -8.27 -4.70
CA SER A 122 6.49 -9.53 -5.42
C SER A 122 5.22 -9.55 -6.27
N ILE A 123 4.36 -8.51 -6.17
CA ILE A 123 3.09 -8.42 -6.91
C ILE A 123 3.24 -7.45 -8.08
N SER A 124 2.95 -7.92 -9.29
CA SER A 124 2.88 -7.04 -10.47
C SER A 124 1.71 -6.07 -10.37
N PRO A 125 1.92 -4.76 -10.62
CA PRO A 125 0.83 -3.79 -10.70
C PRO A 125 -0.23 -4.16 -11.75
N GLU A 126 0.16 -4.83 -12.82
CA GLU A 126 -0.73 -5.21 -13.92
C GLU A 126 -1.71 -6.35 -13.56
N LEU A 127 -1.44 -7.12 -12.48
CA LEU A 127 -2.40 -8.09 -11.94
C LEU A 127 -3.59 -7.40 -11.27
N ILE A 128 -3.40 -6.17 -10.78
CA ILE A 128 -4.34 -5.48 -9.91
C ILE A 128 -5.30 -4.64 -10.74
N ASN A 129 -6.61 -4.86 -10.55
CA ASN A 129 -7.67 -4.11 -11.23
C ASN A 129 -8.16 -2.90 -10.43
N SER A 130 -8.16 -3.00 -9.09
CA SER A 130 -8.48 -1.88 -8.20
C SER A 130 -7.85 -2.07 -6.82
N ILE A 131 -7.70 -0.97 -6.08
CA ILE A 131 -7.20 -0.98 -4.71
C ILE A 131 -8.14 -0.14 -3.83
N GLU A 132 -8.69 -0.75 -2.78
CA GLU A 132 -9.37 -0.05 -1.70
C GLU A 132 -8.41 0.12 -0.53
N ILE A 133 -8.24 1.35 -0.04
CA ILE A 133 -7.34 1.68 1.07
C ILE A 133 -8.16 2.22 2.23
N TYR A 134 -8.30 1.42 3.26
CA TYR A 134 -8.96 1.78 4.52
C TYR A 134 -7.96 2.47 5.42
N LYS A 135 -8.22 3.73 5.77
CA LYS A 135 -7.27 4.61 6.45
C LYS A 135 -7.47 4.58 7.97
N GLY A 136 -6.37 4.36 8.69
CA GLY A 136 -6.37 4.21 10.14
C GLY A 136 -6.91 2.86 10.61
N PRO A 137 -7.11 2.69 11.93
CA PRO A 137 -7.53 1.42 12.49
C PRO A 137 -8.94 1.03 12.04
N GLU A 138 -9.04 -0.16 11.44
CA GLU A 138 -10.28 -0.85 11.08
C GLU A 138 -10.33 -2.22 11.77
N SER A 139 -10.01 -2.22 13.04
CA SER A 139 -9.69 -3.39 13.86
C SER A 139 -10.79 -4.44 13.92
N GLY A 140 -12.06 -4.04 13.80
CA GLY A 140 -13.18 -4.97 13.87
C GLY A 140 -13.28 -5.93 12.69
N ASP A 141 -12.92 -5.49 11.49
CA ASP A 141 -12.96 -6.34 10.29
C ASP A 141 -11.59 -6.95 9.95
N PHE A 142 -10.49 -6.28 10.34
CA PHE A 142 -9.15 -6.59 9.87
C PHE A 142 -8.12 -6.89 10.97
N GLY A 143 -8.52 -6.80 12.24
CA GLY A 143 -7.67 -7.11 13.38
C GLY A 143 -6.62 -6.05 13.69
N VAL A 144 -5.47 -6.47 14.16
CA VAL A 144 -4.40 -5.62 14.70
C VAL A 144 -3.69 -4.87 13.59
N VAL A 145 -3.98 -3.58 13.46
CA VAL A 145 -3.35 -2.65 12.53
C VAL A 145 -3.56 -1.20 13.00
N THR A 146 -2.53 -0.38 13.08
CA THR A 146 -2.64 1.05 13.35
C THR A 146 -2.62 1.91 12.09
N GLY A 147 -1.93 1.48 11.04
CA GLY A 147 -1.83 2.21 9.77
C GLY A 147 -3.09 2.12 8.92
N GLY A 148 -3.56 0.91 8.66
CA GLY A 148 -4.73 0.68 7.81
C GLY A 148 -4.69 -0.63 7.04
N THR A 149 -5.61 -0.79 6.10
CA THR A 149 -5.76 -2.02 5.31
C THR A 149 -5.88 -1.70 3.83
N MET A 150 -5.24 -2.50 2.98
CA MET A 150 -5.37 -2.42 1.53
C MET A 150 -5.99 -3.70 0.99
N LEU A 151 -7.06 -3.55 0.20
CA LEU A 151 -7.68 -4.65 -0.54
C LEU A 151 -7.32 -4.51 -2.01
N LEU A 152 -6.47 -5.39 -2.51
CA LEU A 152 -6.10 -5.51 -3.90
C LEU A 152 -7.11 -6.43 -4.58
N LYS A 153 -7.72 -5.97 -5.67
CA LYS A 153 -8.69 -6.75 -6.45
C LYS A 153 -8.10 -7.10 -7.79
N THR A 154 -8.20 -8.36 -8.17
CA THR A 154 -7.87 -8.83 -9.51
C THR A 154 -9.08 -8.66 -10.44
N LEU A 155 -8.98 -9.06 -11.72
CA LEU A 155 -10.10 -8.96 -12.65
C LEU A 155 -11.34 -9.74 -12.17
N GLN A 156 -12.51 -9.15 -12.40
CA GLN A 156 -13.81 -9.73 -12.10
C GLN A 156 -14.69 -9.88 -13.38
N SER A 157 -14.14 -9.57 -14.54
CA SER A 157 -14.82 -9.65 -15.83
C SER A 157 -13.90 -10.25 -16.89
N GLU A 158 -14.51 -10.78 -17.94
CA GLU A 158 -13.76 -11.37 -19.06
C GLU A 158 -12.80 -10.35 -19.69
N ARG A 159 -11.60 -10.81 -19.96
CA ARG A 159 -10.55 -10.05 -20.63
C ARG A 159 -9.48 -10.99 -21.16
N PHE A 160 -9.07 -10.75 -22.41
CA PHE A 160 -7.83 -11.28 -22.91
C PHE A 160 -6.95 -10.10 -23.34
N SER A 161 -5.79 -9.94 -22.72
CA SER A 161 -4.86 -8.84 -23.03
C SER A 161 -3.41 -9.29 -22.94
N ALA A 162 -2.58 -8.66 -23.80
CA ALA A 162 -1.14 -8.78 -23.77
C ALA A 162 -0.53 -7.37 -23.75
N ASN A 163 0.48 -7.16 -22.90
CA ASN A 163 1.23 -5.92 -22.79
C ASN A 163 2.70 -6.18 -23.09
N LEU A 164 3.33 -5.24 -23.77
CA LEU A 164 4.76 -5.17 -23.97
C LEU A 164 5.21 -3.72 -23.78
N SER A 165 6.25 -3.49 -22.99
CA SER A 165 6.82 -2.14 -22.83
C SER A 165 8.34 -2.17 -22.66
N VAL A 166 8.97 -1.10 -23.13
CA VAL A 166 10.40 -0.83 -22.99
C VAL A 166 10.59 0.59 -22.47
N GLY A 167 11.70 0.84 -21.78
CA GLY A 167 11.93 2.15 -21.19
C GLY A 167 13.41 2.46 -20.93
N SER A 168 13.64 3.62 -20.34
CA SER A 168 14.97 4.06 -19.91
C SER A 168 15.62 3.02 -18.98
N TYR A 169 16.93 2.96 -18.98
CA TYR A 169 17.73 2.05 -18.13
C TYR A 169 17.47 0.56 -18.37
N GLY A 170 17.38 0.16 -19.64
CA GLY A 170 17.18 -1.26 -19.97
C GLY A 170 15.85 -1.83 -19.50
N THR A 171 14.88 -0.98 -19.17
CA THR A 171 13.56 -1.45 -18.73
C THR A 171 12.85 -2.23 -19.82
N PHE A 172 12.45 -3.45 -19.49
CA PHE A 172 11.61 -4.32 -20.30
C PHE A 172 10.53 -4.92 -19.43
N ASN A 173 9.30 -4.92 -19.92
CA ASN A 173 8.17 -5.56 -19.26
C ASN A 173 7.24 -6.20 -20.27
N GLU A 174 6.83 -7.42 -20.00
CA GLU A 174 5.80 -8.11 -20.74
C GLU A 174 4.78 -8.72 -19.78
N SER A 175 3.51 -8.78 -20.19
CA SER A 175 2.49 -9.52 -19.47
C SER A 175 1.41 -10.06 -20.38
N VAL A 176 0.84 -11.20 -19.98
CA VAL A 176 -0.34 -11.80 -20.58
C VAL A 176 -1.38 -12.06 -19.51
N GLN A 177 -2.61 -11.68 -19.79
CA GLN A 177 -3.74 -11.87 -18.91
C GLN A 177 -4.93 -12.44 -19.64
N ILE A 178 -5.45 -13.55 -19.14
CA ILE A 178 -6.65 -14.21 -19.64
C ILE A 178 -7.62 -14.35 -18.49
N ALA A 179 -8.81 -13.78 -18.62
CA ALA A 179 -9.92 -13.98 -17.70
C ALA A 179 -11.17 -14.32 -18.52
N ALA A 180 -11.81 -15.44 -18.21
CA ALA A 180 -12.96 -15.92 -18.98
C ALA A 180 -13.96 -16.68 -18.10
N GLN A 181 -15.22 -16.60 -18.49
CA GLN A 181 -16.31 -17.37 -17.91
C GLN A 181 -16.55 -18.61 -18.79
N LYS A 182 -16.51 -19.80 -18.20
CA LYS A 182 -16.86 -21.05 -18.88
C LYS A 182 -17.81 -21.87 -17.99
N GLY A 183 -19.09 -21.83 -18.35
CA GLY A 183 -20.11 -22.47 -17.52
C GLY A 183 -20.17 -21.86 -16.12
N LYS A 184 -19.94 -22.65 -15.09
CA LYS A 184 -19.94 -22.23 -13.68
C LYS A 184 -18.59 -21.73 -13.17
N HIS A 185 -17.57 -21.70 -14.01
CA HIS A 185 -16.19 -21.31 -13.68
C HIS A 185 -15.89 -19.93 -14.25
N PHE A 186 -15.39 -19.03 -13.41
CA PHE A 186 -14.69 -17.82 -13.83
C PHE A 186 -13.22 -17.98 -13.48
N PHE A 187 -12.39 -18.18 -14.48
CA PHE A 187 -10.95 -18.35 -14.29
C PHE A 187 -10.15 -17.15 -14.77
N GLN A 188 -9.02 -16.93 -14.14
CA GLN A 188 -8.02 -15.93 -14.53
C GLN A 188 -6.63 -16.54 -14.49
N ILE A 189 -5.88 -16.34 -15.58
CA ILE A 189 -4.46 -16.66 -15.68
C ILE A 189 -3.73 -15.37 -15.97
N PHE A 190 -2.64 -15.12 -15.26
CA PHE A 190 -1.78 -13.96 -15.47
C PHE A 190 -0.32 -14.39 -15.38
N GLN A 191 0.49 -13.90 -16.33
CA GLN A 191 1.94 -14.04 -16.33
C GLN A 191 2.55 -12.68 -16.58
N ASN A 192 3.68 -12.38 -15.89
CA ASN A 192 4.46 -11.16 -16.08
C ASN A 192 5.95 -11.45 -15.95
N PHE A 193 6.73 -10.81 -16.79
CA PHE A 193 8.17 -10.68 -16.65
C PHE A 193 8.56 -9.21 -16.74
N TYR A 194 9.35 -8.75 -15.77
CA TYR A 194 9.86 -7.38 -15.68
C TYR A 194 11.34 -7.39 -15.35
N GLN A 195 12.12 -6.54 -16.03
CA GLN A 195 13.52 -6.27 -15.69
C GLN A 195 13.90 -4.82 -15.95
N SER A 196 14.90 -4.32 -15.21
CA SER A 196 15.52 -3.00 -15.42
C SER A 196 16.91 -2.97 -14.80
N ASP A 197 17.87 -2.30 -15.45
CA ASP A 197 19.20 -2.00 -14.88
C ASP A 197 19.09 -0.89 -13.82
N ALA A 198 18.00 -0.12 -13.86
CA ALA A 198 17.69 1.03 -13.02
C ALA A 198 18.70 2.19 -13.11
N TYR A 199 18.47 3.25 -12.32
CA TYR A 199 19.22 4.52 -12.43
C TYR A 199 20.56 4.52 -11.70
N ARG A 200 20.61 3.88 -10.52
CA ARG A 200 21.78 3.87 -9.65
C ARG A 200 22.64 2.63 -9.92
N GLU A 201 23.92 2.72 -9.61
CA GLU A 201 24.77 1.53 -9.46
C GLU A 201 24.15 0.59 -8.41
N GLN A 202 24.31 -0.70 -8.56
CA GLN A 202 23.79 -1.73 -7.65
C GLN A 202 22.27 -1.57 -7.38
N SER A 203 21.46 -1.37 -8.45
CA SER A 203 20.02 -1.18 -8.31
C SER A 203 19.17 -1.92 -9.36
N ALA A 204 19.77 -2.83 -10.11
CA ALA A 204 19.05 -3.66 -11.09
C ALA A 204 17.95 -4.49 -10.42
N VAL A 205 16.90 -4.81 -11.17
CA VAL A 205 15.75 -5.59 -10.71
C VAL A 205 15.26 -6.53 -11.80
N ARG A 206 14.82 -7.72 -11.39
CA ARG A 206 14.12 -8.70 -12.22
C ARG A 206 12.99 -9.33 -11.42
N ARG A 207 11.81 -9.45 -12.02
CA ARG A 207 10.65 -10.14 -11.43
C ARG A 207 9.97 -11.01 -12.47
N SER A 208 9.70 -12.26 -12.11
CA SER A 208 8.82 -13.17 -12.84
C SER A 208 7.64 -13.51 -11.96
N GLN A 209 6.42 -13.48 -12.51
CA GLN A 209 5.22 -13.76 -11.77
C GLN A 209 4.26 -14.62 -12.58
N PHE A 210 3.62 -15.57 -11.91
CA PHE A 210 2.49 -16.35 -12.43
C PHE A 210 1.36 -16.33 -11.42
N PHE A 211 0.13 -16.16 -11.90
CA PHE A 211 -1.07 -16.17 -11.07
C PHE A 211 -2.17 -16.95 -11.76
N LEU A 212 -2.84 -17.80 -10.98
CA LEU A 212 -4.02 -18.56 -11.38
C LEU A 212 -5.11 -18.38 -10.34
N LYS A 213 -6.33 -18.10 -10.78
CA LYS A 213 -7.53 -18.07 -9.96
C LYS A 213 -8.67 -18.76 -10.70
N ASP A 214 -9.47 -19.53 -9.96
CA ASP A 214 -10.76 -20.05 -10.43
C ASP A 214 -11.84 -19.76 -9.38
N ASN A 215 -12.99 -19.28 -9.81
CA ASN A 215 -14.18 -19.11 -9.00
C ASN A 215 -15.28 -20.00 -9.56
N PHE A 216 -15.52 -21.13 -8.86
CA PHE A 216 -16.49 -22.15 -9.23
C PHE A 216 -17.82 -21.96 -8.51
N GLN A 217 -18.82 -21.45 -9.23
CA GLN A 217 -20.19 -21.30 -8.73
C GLN A 217 -20.93 -22.64 -8.88
N TYR A 218 -20.73 -23.59 -7.96
CA TYR A 218 -21.27 -24.94 -8.10
C TYR A 218 -22.78 -25.03 -7.83
N SER A 219 -23.35 -24.05 -7.09
CA SER A 219 -24.78 -23.87 -6.92
C SER A 219 -25.15 -22.39 -6.92
N GLU A 220 -26.46 -22.05 -6.96
CA GLU A 220 -26.94 -20.66 -6.87
C GLU A 220 -26.57 -19.99 -5.54
N ARG A 221 -26.28 -20.78 -4.51
CA ARG A 221 -26.01 -20.30 -3.14
C ARG A 221 -24.60 -20.51 -2.67
N SER A 222 -23.76 -21.19 -3.47
CA SER A 222 -22.45 -21.62 -2.98
C SER A 222 -21.38 -21.52 -4.06
N SER A 223 -20.23 -20.97 -3.68
CA SER A 223 -19.05 -20.86 -4.53
C SER A 223 -17.79 -21.33 -3.83
N LEU A 224 -16.87 -21.85 -4.61
CA LEU A 224 -15.53 -22.21 -4.21
C LEU A 224 -14.55 -21.39 -5.06
N LYS A 225 -13.60 -20.72 -4.43
CA LYS A 225 -12.55 -19.96 -5.12
C LYS A 225 -11.19 -20.57 -4.75
N GLY A 226 -10.39 -20.87 -5.75
CA GLY A 226 -8.99 -21.28 -5.61
C GLY A 226 -8.05 -20.23 -6.17
N MET A 227 -6.87 -20.05 -5.57
CA MET A 227 -5.84 -19.13 -6.01
C MET A 227 -4.46 -19.72 -5.82
N VAL A 228 -3.58 -19.51 -6.81
CA VAL A 228 -2.14 -19.76 -6.73
C VAL A 228 -1.39 -18.55 -7.27
N LEU A 229 -0.40 -18.06 -6.53
CA LEU A 229 0.50 -16.99 -6.92
C LEU A 229 1.94 -17.49 -6.75
N LEU A 230 2.73 -17.38 -7.80
CA LEU A 230 4.17 -17.66 -7.82
C LEU A 230 4.91 -16.38 -8.18
N SER A 231 5.96 -16.05 -7.45
CA SER A 231 6.82 -14.90 -7.77
C SER A 231 8.29 -15.24 -7.53
N ASP A 232 9.14 -14.82 -8.45
CA ASP A 232 10.60 -14.84 -8.33
C ASP A 232 11.09 -13.40 -8.57
N LEU A 233 11.57 -12.76 -7.50
CA LEU A 233 12.03 -11.38 -7.48
C LEU A 233 13.49 -11.32 -7.05
N ASP A 234 14.33 -10.71 -7.87
CA ASP A 234 15.73 -10.40 -7.58
C ASP A 234 15.95 -8.90 -7.78
N TYR A 235 16.46 -8.21 -6.77
CA TYR A 235 16.81 -6.80 -6.89
C TYR A 235 18.01 -6.44 -6.06
N GLN A 236 18.81 -5.52 -6.58
CA GLN A 236 19.99 -4.98 -5.93
C GLN A 236 19.65 -3.81 -5.01
N THR A 237 20.46 -3.60 -3.97
CA THR A 237 20.25 -2.56 -2.96
C THR A 237 21.46 -1.62 -2.89
N PRO A 238 21.35 -0.42 -3.48
CA PRO A 238 22.48 0.53 -3.54
C PRO A 238 22.85 1.15 -2.19
N GLY A 239 21.95 1.12 -1.21
CA GLY A 239 22.08 1.81 0.08
C GLY A 239 21.91 3.33 -0.02
N GLY A 240 21.66 3.97 1.12
CA GLY A 240 21.51 5.42 1.23
C GLY A 240 22.84 6.18 1.08
N LEU A 241 22.75 7.44 0.61
CA LEU A 241 23.87 8.38 0.45
C LEU A 241 23.80 9.51 1.47
N THR A 242 24.96 10.09 1.81
CA THR A 242 25.00 11.40 2.46
C THR A 242 24.67 12.50 1.45
N VAL A 243 24.40 13.71 1.92
CA VAL A 243 24.13 14.85 1.03
C VAL A 243 25.34 15.14 0.13
N GLU A 244 26.57 15.08 0.65
CA GLU A 244 27.81 15.31 -0.09
C GLU A 244 28.01 14.25 -1.18
N GLN A 245 27.79 12.98 -0.84
CA GLN A 245 27.86 11.87 -1.80
C GLN A 245 26.82 12.04 -2.91
N MET A 246 25.58 12.38 -2.55
CA MET A 246 24.49 12.62 -3.50
C MET A 246 24.77 13.81 -4.42
N LEU A 247 25.37 14.89 -3.91
CA LEU A 247 25.72 16.06 -4.72
C LEU A 247 26.88 15.78 -5.67
N LYS A 248 27.83 14.96 -5.26
CA LYS A 248 28.96 14.54 -6.08
C LYS A 248 28.55 13.63 -7.22
N ASP A 249 27.80 12.58 -6.93
CA ASP A 249 27.25 11.65 -7.91
C ASP A 249 25.97 11.00 -7.40
N ARG A 250 24.87 11.30 -8.05
CA ARG A 250 23.54 10.77 -7.71
C ARG A 250 23.35 9.29 -8.09
N LYS A 251 24.20 8.76 -8.97
CA LYS A 251 24.11 7.37 -9.46
C LYS A 251 24.85 6.39 -8.56
N GLN A 252 25.84 6.87 -7.79
CA GLN A 252 26.69 5.98 -7.01
C GLN A 252 25.89 5.15 -6.01
N ALA A 253 26.34 3.92 -5.77
CA ALA A 253 25.94 3.11 -4.63
C ALA A 253 26.68 3.56 -3.36
N ARG A 254 26.28 3.05 -2.19
CA ARG A 254 27.00 3.24 -0.93
C ARG A 254 28.44 2.75 -1.08
N LEU A 255 29.37 3.68 -0.94
CA LEU A 255 30.80 3.41 -1.04
C LEU A 255 31.34 2.70 0.22
N SER A 256 32.46 1.99 0.05
CA SER A 256 33.27 1.43 1.14
C SER A 256 33.80 2.56 2.03
N THR A 257 33.93 2.26 3.30
CA THR A 257 34.60 3.10 4.30
C THR A 257 35.84 2.37 4.82
N LYS A 258 36.57 2.94 5.78
CA LYS A 258 37.72 2.26 6.40
C LYS A 258 37.32 0.98 7.14
N THR A 259 36.07 0.89 7.63
CA THR A 259 35.59 -0.18 8.49
C THR A 259 34.48 -1.04 7.86
N LEU A 260 33.82 -0.56 6.82
CA LEU A 260 32.68 -1.25 6.20
C LEU A 260 32.84 -1.27 4.69
N PRO A 261 32.60 -2.42 4.03
CA PRO A 261 32.60 -2.53 2.57
C PRO A 261 31.42 -1.79 1.95
N GLY A 262 31.50 -1.52 0.64
CA GLY A 262 30.45 -0.88 -0.14
C GLY A 262 29.38 -1.85 -0.61
N ALA A 263 28.25 -1.29 -1.07
CA ALA A 263 27.12 -2.09 -1.54
C ALA A 263 27.48 -2.90 -2.81
N THR A 264 28.20 -2.30 -3.74
CA THR A 264 28.66 -2.97 -4.98
C THR A 264 29.71 -4.04 -4.68
N GLU A 265 30.65 -3.76 -3.76
CA GLU A 265 31.68 -4.70 -3.36
C GLU A 265 31.08 -5.98 -2.75
N GLN A 266 30.02 -5.84 -1.96
CA GLN A 266 29.33 -6.93 -1.28
C GLN A 266 28.20 -7.55 -2.10
N ASN A 267 28.00 -7.08 -3.34
CA ASN A 267 26.89 -7.50 -4.18
C ASN A 267 25.53 -7.44 -3.44
N ALA A 268 25.33 -6.33 -2.70
CA ALA A 268 24.17 -6.16 -1.83
C ALA A 268 22.85 -6.21 -2.63
N GLY A 269 21.90 -7.02 -2.16
CA GLY A 269 20.65 -7.24 -2.88
C GLY A 269 19.66 -8.08 -2.09
N ILE A 270 18.56 -8.40 -2.70
CA ILE A 270 17.53 -9.30 -2.16
C ILE A 270 17.04 -10.20 -3.27
N ARG A 271 16.95 -11.49 -2.99
CA ARG A 271 16.29 -12.51 -3.79
C ARG A 271 15.14 -13.09 -3.00
N ASN A 272 13.97 -13.14 -3.61
CA ASN A 272 12.75 -13.56 -2.93
C ASN A 272 11.92 -14.45 -3.87
N LYS A 273 11.83 -15.74 -3.55
CA LYS A 273 10.94 -16.67 -4.24
C LYS A 273 9.74 -16.94 -3.33
N MET A 274 8.56 -16.65 -3.82
CA MET A 274 7.32 -16.71 -3.05
C MET A 274 6.29 -17.59 -3.76
N VAL A 275 5.65 -18.44 -2.97
CA VAL A 275 4.46 -19.22 -3.36
C VAL A 275 3.36 -18.92 -2.38
N VAL A 276 2.17 -18.57 -2.88
CA VAL A 276 0.94 -18.43 -2.09
C VAL A 276 -0.15 -19.27 -2.73
N GLY A 277 -0.82 -20.10 -1.95
CA GLY A 277 -1.94 -20.90 -2.42
C GLY A 277 -3.06 -20.93 -1.39
N GLY A 278 -4.31 -20.83 -1.86
CA GLY A 278 -5.45 -20.82 -0.94
C GLY A 278 -6.76 -21.18 -1.60
N ILE A 279 -7.72 -21.55 -0.75
CA ILE A 279 -9.10 -21.87 -1.13
C ILE A 279 -10.03 -21.08 -0.22
N SER A 280 -11.07 -20.46 -0.80
CA SER A 280 -12.17 -19.88 -0.04
C SER A 280 -13.51 -20.46 -0.49
N HIS A 281 -14.39 -20.67 0.46
CA HIS A 281 -15.74 -21.19 0.27
C HIS A 281 -16.75 -20.22 0.83
N GLU A 282 -17.77 -19.91 0.06
CA GLU A 282 -18.91 -19.11 0.51
C GLU A 282 -20.21 -19.86 0.24
N THR A 283 -21.10 -19.92 1.25
CA THR A 283 -22.42 -20.55 1.11
C THR A 283 -23.50 -19.78 1.85
N LYS A 284 -24.67 -19.63 1.18
CA LYS A 284 -25.92 -19.13 1.78
C LYS A 284 -26.81 -20.32 2.09
N PHE A 285 -26.73 -20.83 3.31
CA PHE A 285 -27.57 -21.96 3.73
C PHE A 285 -29.00 -21.55 4.10
N HIS A 286 -29.25 -20.24 4.33
CA HIS A 286 -30.55 -19.64 4.53
C HIS A 286 -30.57 -18.24 3.90
N PRO A 287 -31.72 -17.68 3.45
CA PRO A 287 -31.76 -16.33 2.91
C PRO A 287 -31.16 -15.23 3.79
N GLN A 288 -31.17 -15.45 5.11
CA GLN A 288 -30.61 -14.51 6.10
C GLN A 288 -29.25 -14.93 6.64
N PHE A 289 -28.78 -16.15 6.39
CA PHE A 289 -27.55 -16.68 6.93
C PHE A 289 -26.59 -17.16 5.84
N SER A 290 -25.36 -16.70 5.91
CA SER A 290 -24.28 -17.19 5.07
C SER A 290 -23.02 -17.48 5.91
N HIS A 291 -22.17 -18.33 5.38
CA HIS A 291 -20.89 -18.67 5.95
C HIS A 291 -19.79 -18.46 4.93
N PHE A 292 -18.65 -17.97 5.39
CA PHE A 292 -17.42 -17.82 4.63
C PHE A 292 -16.30 -18.56 5.35
N LEU A 293 -15.48 -19.30 4.59
CA LEU A 293 -14.26 -19.94 5.05
C LEU A 293 -13.16 -19.68 4.03
N MET A 294 -11.98 -19.29 4.48
CA MET A 294 -10.74 -19.21 3.68
C MET A 294 -9.64 -19.94 4.43
N VAL A 295 -8.88 -20.77 3.72
CA VAL A 295 -7.67 -21.45 4.19
C VAL A 295 -6.57 -21.18 3.17
N GLN A 296 -5.37 -20.86 3.65
CA GLN A 296 -4.25 -20.46 2.81
C GLN A 296 -2.93 -20.90 3.40
N GLY A 297 -1.98 -21.26 2.52
CA GLY A 297 -0.58 -21.44 2.85
C GLY A 297 0.31 -20.57 1.98
N SER A 298 1.45 -20.13 2.52
CA SER A 298 2.50 -19.49 1.74
C SER A 298 3.89 -19.94 2.16
N TYR A 299 4.82 -19.89 1.24
CA TYR A 299 6.23 -20.17 1.46
C TYR A 299 7.09 -19.11 0.80
N VAL A 300 8.12 -18.66 1.51
CA VAL A 300 9.09 -17.67 1.02
C VAL A 300 10.50 -18.22 1.25
N ASP A 301 11.30 -18.22 0.18
CA ASP A 301 12.74 -18.42 0.18
C ASP A 301 13.41 -17.07 -0.08
N PHE A 302 14.08 -16.54 0.94
CA PHE A 302 14.60 -15.18 0.95
C PHE A 302 16.11 -15.17 1.21
N GLU A 303 16.85 -14.53 0.32
CA GLU A 303 18.27 -14.27 0.47
C GLU A 303 18.55 -12.77 0.50
N ASN A 304 19.38 -12.34 1.43
CA ASN A 304 19.80 -10.93 1.54
C ASN A 304 21.32 -10.83 1.77
N PRO A 305 22.15 -10.81 0.71
CA PRO A 305 23.52 -10.35 0.82
C PRO A 305 23.53 -8.87 1.18
N PHE A 306 23.76 -8.57 2.46
CA PHE A 306 23.91 -7.23 2.98
C PHE A 306 25.39 -6.88 3.16
N ILE A 307 25.72 -5.63 3.46
CA ILE A 307 27.13 -5.20 3.56
C ILE A 307 27.89 -5.85 4.73
N THR A 308 27.22 -6.25 5.81
CA THR A 308 27.81 -6.85 7.02
C THR A 308 27.59 -8.35 7.14
N ASN A 309 26.57 -8.88 6.49
CA ASN A 309 26.19 -10.28 6.59
C ASN A 309 25.46 -10.78 5.34
N PHE A 310 25.29 -12.08 5.25
CA PHE A 310 24.46 -12.76 4.26
C PHE A 310 23.37 -13.51 5.01
N GLU A 311 22.11 -13.14 4.81
CA GLU A 311 20.95 -13.79 5.43
C GLU A 311 20.27 -14.73 4.45
N ASN A 312 20.08 -15.99 4.89
CA ASN A 312 19.12 -16.94 4.30
C ASN A 312 17.94 -17.07 5.26
N ARG A 313 16.72 -16.86 4.74
CA ARG A 313 15.49 -16.96 5.53
C ARG A 313 14.44 -17.75 4.80
N TYR A 314 13.86 -18.70 5.50
CA TYR A 314 12.76 -19.53 5.02
C TYR A 314 11.54 -19.27 5.87
N GLU A 315 10.43 -18.92 5.24
CA GLU A 315 9.19 -18.58 5.92
C GLU A 315 8.07 -19.50 5.44
N SER A 316 7.33 -20.09 6.36
CA SER A 316 6.11 -20.86 6.08
C SER A 316 4.96 -20.26 6.86
N ASN A 317 3.95 -19.74 6.18
CA ASN A 317 2.80 -19.15 6.82
C ASN A 317 1.52 -19.92 6.46
N PHE A 318 0.71 -20.19 7.47
CA PHE A 318 -0.63 -20.76 7.36
C PHE A 318 -1.64 -19.75 7.88
N ALA A 319 -2.72 -19.51 7.15
CA ALA A 319 -3.76 -18.56 7.54
C ALA A 319 -5.16 -19.15 7.33
N LEU A 320 -6.04 -18.80 8.26
CA LEU A 320 -7.45 -19.17 8.27
C LEU A 320 -8.31 -17.93 8.53
N ARG A 321 -9.40 -17.77 7.78
CA ARG A 321 -10.47 -16.83 8.10
C ARG A 321 -11.83 -17.49 7.94
N THR A 322 -12.68 -17.36 8.95
CA THR A 322 -14.06 -17.87 8.91
C THR A 322 -15.02 -16.88 9.53
N HIS A 323 -16.21 -16.74 8.99
CA HIS A 323 -17.25 -15.94 9.60
C HIS A 323 -18.65 -16.36 9.17
N PHE A 324 -19.60 -16.16 10.07
CA PHE A 324 -21.03 -16.25 9.81
C PHE A 324 -21.60 -14.84 9.64
N ASN A 325 -22.45 -14.66 8.64
CA ASN A 325 -23.21 -13.43 8.44
C ASN A 325 -24.67 -13.72 8.70
N PHE A 326 -25.31 -12.80 9.41
CA PHE A 326 -26.75 -12.72 9.56
C PHE A 326 -27.26 -11.42 8.98
N GLU A 327 -28.29 -11.48 8.14
CA GLU A 327 -28.90 -10.34 7.47
C GLU A 327 -30.39 -10.31 7.68
N LYS A 328 -30.89 -9.17 8.12
CA LYS A 328 -32.32 -8.93 8.28
C LYS A 328 -32.72 -7.60 7.66
N ASN A 329 -33.66 -7.68 6.74
CA ASN A 329 -34.21 -6.49 6.11
C ASN A 329 -35.68 -6.33 6.57
N TRP A 330 -35.99 -5.17 7.10
CA TRP A 330 -37.32 -4.69 7.37
C TRP A 330 -37.66 -3.58 6.37
N THR A 331 -38.90 -3.08 6.37
CA THR A 331 -39.35 -2.04 5.43
C THR A 331 -38.43 -0.79 5.42
N ARG A 332 -37.92 -0.40 6.57
CA ARG A 332 -37.11 0.84 6.74
C ARG A 332 -35.70 0.60 7.27
N THR A 333 -35.36 -0.63 7.64
CA THR A 333 -34.13 -0.93 8.33
C THR A 333 -33.50 -2.19 7.75
N ALA A 334 -32.25 -2.12 7.38
CA ALA A 334 -31.42 -3.27 7.04
C ALA A 334 -30.33 -3.43 8.12
N LEU A 335 -30.21 -4.62 8.65
CA LEU A 335 -29.24 -4.99 9.68
C LEU A 335 -28.40 -6.15 9.18
N GLU A 336 -27.09 -6.04 9.35
CA GLU A 336 -26.12 -7.10 9.11
C GLU A 336 -25.27 -7.31 10.37
N TRP A 337 -25.16 -8.56 10.81
CA TRP A 337 -24.22 -8.99 11.81
C TRP A 337 -23.22 -9.95 11.21
N ARG A 338 -21.97 -9.82 11.62
CA ARG A 338 -20.90 -10.74 11.25
C ARG A 338 -20.12 -11.13 12.49
N LEU A 339 -20.02 -12.44 12.73
CA LEU A 339 -19.23 -13.02 13.81
C LEU A 339 -18.19 -13.95 13.18
N GLY A 340 -16.93 -13.78 13.52
CA GLY A 340 -15.88 -14.59 12.91
C GLY A 340 -14.56 -14.63 13.66
N TYR A 341 -13.64 -15.34 13.04
CA TYR A 341 -12.26 -15.50 13.47
C TYR A 341 -11.33 -15.38 12.27
N GLU A 342 -10.18 -14.75 12.47
CA GLU A 342 -9.04 -14.82 11.57
C GLU A 342 -7.79 -15.12 12.39
N GLY A 343 -6.94 -16.02 11.87
CA GLY A 343 -5.68 -16.35 12.51
C GLY A 343 -4.63 -16.78 11.51
N ALA A 344 -3.37 -16.58 11.87
CA ALA A 344 -2.22 -16.99 11.09
C ALA A 344 -1.10 -17.50 12.02
N SER A 345 -0.32 -18.47 11.51
CA SER A 345 0.90 -18.97 12.13
C SER A 345 2.03 -18.89 11.11
N ASN A 346 3.12 -18.23 11.47
CA ASN A 346 4.30 -18.07 10.64
C ASN A 346 5.51 -18.72 11.32
N ASN A 347 6.18 -19.67 10.63
CA ASN A 347 7.41 -20.30 11.08
C ASN A 347 8.55 -19.78 10.20
N ILE A 348 9.61 -19.29 10.82
CA ILE A 348 10.73 -18.67 10.16
C ILE A 348 12.02 -19.31 10.64
N THR A 349 12.86 -19.75 9.69
CA THR A 349 14.24 -20.16 9.94
C THR A 349 15.15 -19.07 9.37
N ILE A 350 16.03 -18.49 10.20
CA ILE A 350 16.96 -17.43 9.83
C ILE A 350 18.38 -17.95 10.01
N ARG A 351 19.22 -17.82 8.97
CA ARG A 351 20.63 -18.18 9.00
C ARG A 351 21.45 -17.02 8.50
N ASN A 352 22.31 -16.46 9.36
CA ASN A 352 23.22 -15.38 9.01
C ASN A 352 24.64 -15.92 8.90
N PHE A 353 25.33 -15.42 7.88
CA PHE A 353 26.70 -15.74 7.54
C PHE A 353 27.49 -14.45 7.27
N ASP A 354 28.83 -14.54 7.25
CA ASP A 354 29.63 -13.48 6.65
C ASP A 354 29.23 -13.32 5.17
N ASN A 355 29.20 -12.09 4.68
CA ASN A 355 28.98 -11.86 3.26
C ASN A 355 30.34 -11.80 2.52
N ASN A 356 30.61 -12.78 1.69
CA ASN A 356 31.82 -12.83 0.85
C ASN A 356 31.45 -12.42 -0.58
N LYS A 357 31.18 -11.12 -0.81
CA LYS A 357 30.84 -10.56 -2.13
C LYS A 357 29.59 -11.19 -2.76
N GLY A 358 28.55 -11.39 -1.95
CA GLY A 358 27.30 -12.01 -2.38
C GLY A 358 27.22 -13.52 -2.22
N ILE A 359 28.19 -14.13 -1.53
CA ILE A 359 28.23 -15.57 -1.23
C ILE A 359 28.28 -15.75 0.29
N ALA A 360 27.49 -16.66 0.82
CA ALA A 360 27.47 -17.00 2.24
C ALA A 360 28.84 -17.57 2.68
N GLY A 361 29.42 -16.97 3.71
CA GLY A 361 30.71 -17.33 4.28
C GLY A 361 30.59 -18.14 5.57
N LYS A 362 31.35 -17.72 6.61
CA LYS A 362 31.28 -18.34 7.93
C LYS A 362 29.94 -18.07 8.60
N PRO A 363 29.36 -19.04 9.35
CA PRO A 363 28.13 -18.83 10.08
C PRO A 363 28.31 -17.79 11.21
N GLN A 364 27.29 -16.92 11.36
CA GLN A 364 27.20 -15.92 12.43
C GLN A 364 26.12 -16.31 13.45
N ASN A 365 24.85 -16.43 13.01
CA ASN A 365 23.72 -16.78 13.85
C ASN A 365 22.73 -17.66 13.09
N PHE A 366 22.16 -18.66 13.78
CA PHE A 366 21.04 -19.47 13.30
C PHE A 366 19.91 -19.42 14.32
N ASP A 367 18.74 -18.97 13.87
CA ASP A 367 17.59 -18.74 14.72
C ASP A 367 16.32 -19.34 14.08
N GLU A 368 15.41 -19.79 14.93
CA GLU A 368 14.04 -20.16 14.55
C GLU A 368 13.06 -19.28 15.30
N LEU A 369 12.04 -18.80 14.60
CA LEU A 369 11.01 -17.94 15.16
C LEU A 369 9.64 -18.44 14.70
N GLN A 370 8.70 -18.63 15.62
CA GLN A 370 7.31 -18.90 15.34
C GLN A 370 6.44 -17.77 15.87
N ASN A 371 5.67 -17.14 14.99
CA ASN A 371 4.67 -16.16 15.36
C ASN A 371 3.26 -16.70 15.17
N ASN A 372 2.41 -16.61 16.20
CA ASN A 372 1.01 -16.95 16.15
C ASN A 372 0.17 -15.72 16.48
N ALA A 373 -0.65 -15.29 15.53
CA ALA A 373 -1.53 -14.14 15.68
C ALA A 373 -2.95 -14.47 15.25
N GLY A 374 -3.94 -13.94 15.95
CA GLY A 374 -5.33 -14.16 15.59
C GLY A 374 -6.28 -13.21 16.32
N PHE A 375 -7.51 -13.12 15.82
CA PHE A 375 -8.55 -12.32 16.44
C PHE A 375 -9.94 -12.88 16.19
N PHE A 376 -10.77 -12.81 17.21
CA PHE A 376 -12.21 -12.94 17.10
C PHE A 376 -12.81 -11.57 16.84
N PHE A 377 -13.84 -11.51 16.01
CA PHE A 377 -14.49 -10.24 15.70
C PHE A 377 -16.01 -10.38 15.62
N LEU A 378 -16.67 -9.30 16.03
CA LEU A 378 -18.10 -9.08 15.86
C LEU A 378 -18.29 -7.73 15.20
N SER A 379 -18.96 -7.68 14.07
CA SER A 379 -19.33 -6.42 13.43
C SER A 379 -20.82 -6.34 13.15
N GLN A 380 -21.37 -5.13 13.28
CA GLN A 380 -22.75 -4.79 12.99
C GLN A 380 -22.79 -3.63 12.01
N LYS A 381 -23.57 -3.78 10.95
CA LYS A 381 -23.92 -2.68 10.06
C LYS A 381 -25.42 -2.45 10.10
N LEU A 382 -25.80 -1.20 10.24
CA LEU A 382 -27.19 -0.76 10.23
C LEU A 382 -27.39 0.29 9.15
N ASN A 383 -28.44 0.10 8.34
CA ASN A 383 -28.99 1.12 7.47
C ASN A 383 -30.44 1.39 7.89
N HIS A 384 -30.74 2.59 8.33
CA HIS A 384 -32.09 3.00 8.70
C HIS A 384 -32.58 4.11 7.78
N ASN A 385 -33.74 3.87 7.15
CA ASN A 385 -34.40 4.77 6.20
C ASN A 385 -33.54 5.19 4.99
N GLY A 386 -32.45 4.49 4.67
CA GLY A 386 -31.51 4.89 3.62
C GLY A 386 -30.75 6.19 3.92
N ARG A 387 -30.85 6.73 5.14
CA ARG A 387 -30.22 7.99 5.57
C ARG A 387 -29.22 7.83 6.71
N TRP A 388 -29.49 6.94 7.67
CA TRP A 388 -28.60 6.65 8.80
C TRP A 388 -27.87 5.35 8.56
N PHE A 389 -26.55 5.41 8.57
CA PHE A 389 -25.68 4.25 8.42
C PHE A 389 -24.76 4.20 9.62
N SER A 390 -24.72 3.08 10.33
CA SER A 390 -23.78 2.86 11.40
C SER A 390 -23.03 1.55 11.22
N ASP A 391 -21.80 1.54 11.69
CA ASP A 391 -20.89 0.39 11.71
C ASP A 391 -20.29 0.31 13.14
N LEU A 392 -20.61 -0.75 13.84
CA LEU A 392 -20.01 -1.08 15.12
C LEU A 392 -19.19 -2.34 14.95
N SER A 393 -17.94 -2.32 15.36
CA SER A 393 -17.11 -3.51 15.33
C SER A 393 -16.26 -3.64 16.57
N LEU A 394 -16.11 -4.87 17.03
CA LEU A 394 -15.35 -5.26 18.21
C LEU A 394 -14.43 -6.38 17.84
N SER A 395 -13.16 -6.34 18.25
CA SER A 395 -12.27 -7.49 18.11
C SER A 395 -11.47 -7.74 19.37
N LEU A 396 -11.19 -9.03 19.61
CA LEU A 396 -10.29 -9.50 20.66
C LEU A 396 -9.09 -10.18 19.96
N ASN A 397 -7.93 -9.57 20.12
CA ASN A 397 -6.73 -9.92 19.38
C ASN A 397 -5.68 -10.49 20.31
N SER A 398 -4.98 -11.54 19.86
CA SER A 398 -3.89 -12.21 20.56
C SER A 398 -2.68 -12.35 19.65
N ASN A 399 -1.46 -12.22 20.19
CA ASN A 399 -0.21 -12.40 19.48
C ASN A 399 0.85 -13.01 20.42
N SER A 400 1.59 -14.00 19.91
CA SER A 400 2.66 -14.65 20.65
C SER A 400 3.80 -15.09 19.75
N TYR A 401 4.99 -15.15 20.33
CA TYR A 401 6.20 -15.66 19.69
C TYR A 401 6.80 -16.78 20.51
N ASN A 402 7.25 -17.83 19.80
CA ASN A 402 8.22 -18.80 20.29
C ASN A 402 9.49 -18.62 19.48
N TRP A 403 10.63 -18.74 20.12
CA TRP A 403 11.91 -18.53 19.47
C TRP A 403 12.96 -19.50 19.98
N GLU A 404 13.92 -19.81 19.12
CA GLU A 404 15.05 -20.68 19.45
C GLU A 404 16.30 -20.19 18.71
N LYS A 405 17.35 -19.85 19.44
CA LYS A 405 18.70 -19.70 18.91
C LYS A 405 19.32 -21.08 18.79
N LYS A 406 19.87 -21.42 17.65
CA LYS A 406 20.55 -22.69 17.38
C LYS A 406 22.06 -22.56 17.34
N TYR A 407 22.57 -21.36 17.03
CA TYR A 407 24.00 -21.07 16.90
C TYR A 407 24.25 -19.58 17.14
N PRO A 408 25.37 -19.15 17.80
CA PRO A 408 26.44 -19.99 18.33
C PRO A 408 26.11 -20.69 19.67
N LEU A 409 25.12 -20.23 20.40
CA LEU A 409 24.68 -20.80 21.68
C LEU A 409 23.20 -21.13 21.59
N GLU A 410 22.83 -22.29 22.12
CA GLU A 410 21.42 -22.69 22.19
C GLU A 410 20.70 -21.94 23.30
N GLU A 411 19.60 -21.28 22.96
CA GLU A 411 18.74 -20.57 23.87
C GLU A 411 17.32 -20.56 23.29
N ASN A 412 16.30 -20.70 24.12
CA ASN A 412 14.91 -20.66 23.65
C ASN A 412 14.01 -19.94 24.63
N GLY A 413 12.85 -19.54 24.17
CA GLY A 413 11.87 -18.89 24.98
C GLY A 413 10.57 -18.59 24.25
N SER A 414 9.67 -17.95 24.97
CA SER A 414 8.40 -17.52 24.41
C SER A 414 7.98 -16.16 25.01
N VAL A 415 7.25 -15.39 24.23
CA VAL A 415 6.61 -14.16 24.70
C VAL A 415 5.18 -14.11 24.18
N LYS A 416 4.23 -13.80 25.07
CA LYS A 416 2.86 -13.49 24.71
C LYS A 416 2.57 -12.03 25.02
N PHE A 417 2.15 -11.28 24.03
CA PHE A 417 1.67 -9.91 24.24
C PHE A 417 0.28 -9.95 24.87
N ALA A 418 -0.04 -8.90 25.66
CA ALA A 418 -1.36 -8.80 26.27
C ALA A 418 -2.46 -8.76 25.21
N ASP A 419 -3.50 -9.54 25.42
CA ASP A 419 -4.65 -9.58 24.52
C ASP A 419 -5.30 -8.19 24.42
N GLN A 420 -5.67 -7.78 23.21
CA GLN A 420 -6.16 -6.43 22.92
C GLN A 420 -7.63 -6.45 22.52
N PHE A 421 -8.43 -5.70 23.27
CA PHE A 421 -9.82 -5.41 22.92
C PHE A 421 -9.89 -4.09 22.15
N LEU A 422 -10.39 -4.16 20.91
CA LEU A 422 -10.35 -3.06 19.95
C LEU A 422 -11.77 -2.72 19.46
N PRO A 423 -12.45 -1.74 20.08
CA PRO A 423 -13.73 -1.23 19.60
C PRO A 423 -13.55 -0.22 18.47
N ASN A 424 -14.50 -0.21 17.53
CA ASN A 424 -14.59 0.75 16.44
C ASN A 424 -16.06 1.07 16.17
N PHE A 425 -16.39 2.35 16.09
CA PHE A 425 -17.73 2.83 15.79
C PHE A 425 -17.69 3.93 14.76
N GLY A 426 -18.53 3.81 13.72
CA GLY A 426 -18.72 4.80 12.67
C GLY A 426 -20.20 5.11 12.46
N LEU A 427 -20.50 6.37 12.16
CA LEU A 427 -21.83 6.86 11.86
C LEU A 427 -21.78 7.76 10.62
N THR A 428 -22.68 7.56 9.67
CA THR A 428 -22.92 8.44 8.53
C THR A 428 -24.37 8.82 8.45
N TYR A 429 -24.63 10.10 8.20
CA TYR A 429 -25.96 10.63 7.94
C TYR A 429 -26.01 11.27 6.55
N LEU A 430 -26.88 10.78 5.70
CA LEU A 430 -27.18 11.40 4.40
C LEU A 430 -28.18 12.54 4.62
N ILE A 431 -27.68 13.76 4.54
CA ILE A 431 -28.50 14.98 4.62
C ILE A 431 -29.36 15.10 3.36
N SER A 432 -28.78 14.73 2.22
CA SER A 432 -29.48 14.62 0.93
C SER A 432 -28.87 13.46 0.11
N ASP A 433 -29.44 13.12 -1.03
CA ASP A 433 -28.95 12.06 -1.91
C ASP A 433 -27.52 12.33 -2.44
N GLY A 434 -27.07 13.57 -2.39
CA GLY A 434 -25.72 13.98 -2.83
C GLY A 434 -24.82 14.49 -1.71
N PHE A 435 -25.26 14.50 -0.44
CA PHE A 435 -24.43 15.04 0.64
C PHE A 435 -24.57 14.23 1.93
N SER A 436 -23.41 13.82 2.46
CA SER A 436 -23.33 13.09 3.72
C SER A 436 -22.28 13.69 4.65
N VAL A 437 -22.51 13.52 5.95
CA VAL A 437 -21.56 13.77 7.02
C VAL A 437 -21.29 12.48 7.77
N ARG A 438 -20.06 12.30 8.25
CA ARG A 438 -19.65 11.09 8.95
C ARG A 438 -18.78 11.41 10.16
N ALA A 439 -18.88 10.56 11.18
CA ALA A 439 -17.99 10.56 12.32
C ALA A 439 -17.56 9.14 12.63
N LYS A 440 -16.32 8.97 13.12
CA LYS A 440 -15.77 7.67 13.48
C LYS A 440 -14.87 7.80 14.70
N VAL A 441 -14.89 6.78 15.56
CA VAL A 441 -13.92 6.57 16.62
C VAL A 441 -13.52 5.11 16.64
N GLY A 442 -12.22 4.84 16.74
CA GLY A 442 -11.72 3.47 16.79
C GLY A 442 -10.39 3.36 17.54
N LYS A 443 -10.21 2.26 18.24
CA LYS A 443 -8.94 1.91 18.88
C LYS A 443 -8.14 1.01 17.93
N GLY A 444 -6.90 1.39 17.66
CA GLY A 444 -5.92 0.58 16.93
C GLY A 444 -4.87 0.02 17.86
N ASN A 445 -4.30 -1.10 17.45
CA ASN A 445 -3.14 -1.70 18.08
C ASN A 445 -2.25 -2.31 17.00
N SER A 446 -0.95 -2.37 17.21
CA SER A 446 -0.03 -3.09 16.35
C SER A 446 1.08 -3.72 17.20
N SER A 447 1.17 -5.03 17.18
CA SER A 447 2.23 -5.78 17.85
C SER A 447 3.56 -5.61 17.10
N PRO A 448 4.71 -5.82 17.75
CA PRO A 448 6.00 -5.90 17.07
C PRO A 448 5.98 -6.99 15.98
N THR A 449 6.62 -6.68 14.85
CA THR A 449 6.77 -7.64 13.73
C THR A 449 7.96 -8.57 13.95
N ASN A 450 8.10 -9.61 13.13
CA ASN A 450 9.22 -10.54 13.18
C ASN A 450 10.57 -9.81 13.11
N GLU A 451 10.70 -8.85 12.18
CA GLU A 451 11.93 -8.08 11.98
C GLU A 451 12.17 -6.99 13.04
N GLU A 452 11.17 -6.67 13.85
CA GLU A 452 11.34 -5.78 15.01
C GLU A 452 11.77 -6.57 16.25
N ILE A 453 11.22 -7.77 16.42
CA ILE A 453 11.63 -8.69 17.48
C ILE A 453 13.04 -9.23 17.23
N ARG A 454 13.33 -9.69 15.99
CA ARG A 454 14.64 -10.17 15.56
C ARG A 454 15.12 -9.27 14.43
N SER A 455 15.79 -8.19 14.81
CA SER A 455 16.24 -7.15 13.88
C SER A 455 17.52 -7.51 13.12
N SER A 456 17.95 -6.67 12.17
CA SER A 456 19.18 -6.89 11.42
C SER A 456 20.46 -6.78 12.27
N SER A 457 20.37 -6.30 13.52
CA SER A 457 21.45 -6.40 14.51
C SER A 457 21.64 -7.83 15.05
N GLN A 458 20.82 -8.78 14.62
CA GLN A 458 20.83 -10.20 14.98
C GLN A 458 20.50 -10.49 16.46
N GLU A 459 19.98 -9.49 17.18
CA GLU A 459 19.54 -9.62 18.56
C GLU A 459 18.03 -9.71 18.67
N PHE A 460 17.54 -10.50 19.65
CA PHE A 460 16.13 -10.54 19.98
C PHE A 460 15.77 -9.42 20.97
N ASN A 461 14.73 -8.66 20.65
CA ASN A 461 14.20 -7.62 21.53
C ASN A 461 12.77 -7.93 22.00
N PHE A 462 12.64 -8.69 23.06
CA PHE A 462 11.35 -9.01 23.67
C PHE A 462 10.83 -7.93 24.64
N ASN A 463 11.57 -6.85 24.86
CA ASN A 463 11.12 -5.71 25.67
C ASN A 463 10.20 -4.76 24.88
N LEU A 464 10.08 -4.96 23.57
CA LEU A 464 9.15 -4.19 22.76
C LEU A 464 7.70 -4.43 23.23
N LYS A 465 6.95 -3.34 23.32
CA LYS A 465 5.52 -3.34 23.60
C LYS A 465 4.74 -3.11 22.31
N SER A 466 3.51 -3.61 22.27
CA SER A 466 2.58 -3.25 21.22
C SER A 466 2.24 -1.77 21.27
N GLU A 467 2.31 -1.07 20.15
CA GLU A 467 1.79 0.29 20.06
C GLU A 467 0.25 0.28 19.98
N PHE A 468 -0.42 1.27 20.58
CA PHE A 468 -1.87 1.37 20.57
C PHE A 468 -2.33 2.82 20.59
N GLY A 469 -3.56 3.07 20.13
CA GLY A 469 -4.07 4.43 20.13
C GLY A 469 -5.52 4.58 19.70
N TRP A 470 -6.07 5.77 19.97
CA TRP A 470 -7.41 6.14 19.56
C TRP A 470 -7.38 7.08 18.37
N ASN A 471 -8.09 6.69 17.31
CA ASN A 471 -8.33 7.50 16.13
C ASN A 471 -9.75 8.07 16.16
N LYS A 472 -9.87 9.38 15.99
CA LYS A 472 -11.16 10.10 15.92
C LYS A 472 -11.21 10.83 14.59
N GLU A 473 -12.32 10.69 13.88
CA GLU A 473 -12.49 11.30 12.55
C GLU A 473 -13.83 11.98 12.43
N ILE A 474 -13.85 13.08 11.68
CA ILE A 474 -15.06 13.70 11.15
C ILE A 474 -14.84 14.01 9.69
N GLY A 475 -15.85 13.84 8.86
CA GLY A 475 -15.74 14.12 7.44
C GLY A 475 -17.08 14.34 6.78
N PHE A 476 -16.99 14.80 5.55
CA PHE A 476 -18.17 14.95 4.67
C PHE A 476 -17.86 14.44 3.28
N ARG A 477 -18.88 14.08 2.55
CA ARG A 477 -18.85 13.75 1.12
C ARG A 477 -19.98 14.47 0.42
N SER A 478 -19.67 15.09 -0.70
CA SER A 478 -20.63 15.85 -1.49
C SER A 478 -20.51 15.52 -2.96
N GLN A 479 -21.62 15.19 -3.57
CA GLN A 479 -21.80 15.08 -5.01
C GLN A 479 -22.55 16.34 -5.49
N ILE A 480 -21.85 17.29 -6.09
CA ILE A 480 -22.42 18.53 -6.60
C ILE A 480 -22.90 18.30 -8.02
N GLY A 481 -24.22 18.20 -8.18
CA GLY A 481 -24.83 17.82 -9.43
C GLY A 481 -24.30 16.46 -9.91
N LYS A 482 -24.19 16.31 -11.23
CA LYS A 482 -23.56 15.13 -11.84
C LYS A 482 -22.09 15.36 -12.22
N ILE A 483 -21.43 16.38 -11.69
CA ILE A 483 -20.15 16.86 -12.22
C ILE A 483 -19.00 16.70 -11.23
N LEU A 484 -19.18 17.14 -9.99
CA LEU A 484 -18.08 17.27 -9.04
C LEU A 484 -18.33 16.45 -7.76
N PHE A 485 -17.38 15.65 -7.39
CA PHE A 485 -17.32 14.97 -6.09
C PHE A 485 -16.28 15.66 -5.20
N ILE A 486 -16.64 15.89 -3.95
CA ILE A 486 -15.79 16.48 -2.91
C ILE A 486 -15.83 15.59 -1.67
N GLU A 487 -14.66 15.27 -1.13
CA GLU A 487 -14.54 14.65 0.19
C GLU A 487 -13.57 15.47 1.05
N GLY A 488 -13.95 15.74 2.29
CA GLY A 488 -13.09 16.31 3.32
C GLY A 488 -13.10 15.44 4.56
N THR A 489 -11.93 15.22 5.16
CA THR A 489 -11.78 14.44 6.40
C THR A 489 -10.78 15.13 7.31
N TYR A 490 -11.16 15.38 8.55
CA TYR A 490 -10.26 15.69 9.65
C TYR A 490 -10.11 14.45 10.53
N PHE A 491 -8.88 14.19 11.02
CA PHE A 491 -8.60 13.11 11.97
C PHE A 491 -7.61 13.56 13.05
N ASP A 492 -7.74 12.97 14.24
CA ASP A 492 -6.80 13.05 15.38
C ASP A 492 -6.52 11.61 15.85
N PHE A 493 -5.31 11.13 15.59
CA PHE A 493 -4.84 9.83 16.06
C PHE A 493 -3.73 10.02 17.08
N ARG A 494 -3.93 9.51 18.29
CA ARG A 494 -2.96 9.53 19.38
C ARG A 494 -2.47 8.12 19.61
N LEU A 495 -1.18 7.90 19.33
CA LEU A 495 -0.51 6.62 19.43
C LEU A 495 0.43 6.62 20.63
N GLN A 496 0.31 5.60 21.47
CA GLN A 496 1.17 5.34 22.62
C GLN A 496 2.11 4.18 22.33
N ASP A 497 3.25 4.14 23.03
CA ASP A 497 4.30 3.14 22.87
C ASP A 497 4.73 2.96 21.38
N ALA A 498 4.77 4.06 20.62
CA ALA A 498 5.12 4.03 19.21
C ALA A 498 6.48 3.32 18.98
N ILE A 499 6.53 2.37 18.06
CA ILE A 499 7.76 1.67 17.71
C ILE A 499 8.53 2.51 16.68
N VAL A 500 9.79 2.81 16.97
CA VAL A 500 10.66 3.66 16.14
C VAL A 500 11.93 2.91 15.79
N LYS A 501 12.32 3.05 14.53
CA LYS A 501 13.57 2.49 14.02
C LYS A 501 14.78 3.31 14.47
N ARG A 502 15.87 2.61 14.77
CA ARG A 502 17.23 3.12 15.02
C ARG A 502 18.23 2.38 14.14
N GLN A 503 19.43 2.90 14.05
CA GLN A 503 20.56 2.22 13.41
C GLN A 503 21.79 2.20 14.30
N THR A 504 22.52 1.08 14.26
CA THR A 504 23.88 0.93 14.81
C THR A 504 24.89 1.69 13.94
N GLU A 505 26.13 1.82 14.42
CA GLU A 505 27.23 2.41 13.64
C GLU A 505 27.55 1.60 12.37
N SER A 506 27.35 0.29 12.38
CA SER A 506 27.47 -0.60 11.22
C SER A 506 26.33 -0.41 10.21
N GLY A 507 25.24 0.27 10.61
CA GLY A 507 24.08 0.54 9.79
C GLY A 507 22.99 -0.53 9.88
N GLU A 508 23.07 -1.41 10.87
CA GLU A 508 22.04 -2.42 11.18
C GLU A 508 20.88 -1.77 11.92
N ASP A 509 19.68 -2.15 11.56
CA ASP A 509 18.48 -1.61 12.16
C ASP A 509 18.13 -2.33 13.48
N TYR A 510 17.67 -1.58 14.47
CA TYR A 510 17.03 -2.06 15.70
C TYR A 510 15.84 -1.18 16.06
N PHE A 511 14.99 -1.63 16.98
CA PHE A 511 13.72 -0.97 17.29
C PHE A 511 13.56 -0.74 18.78
N VAL A 512 12.87 0.36 19.10
CA VAL A 512 12.55 0.74 20.48
C VAL A 512 11.16 1.37 20.55
N ASN A 513 10.47 1.23 21.68
CA ASN A 513 9.28 2.02 21.92
C ASN A 513 9.66 3.43 22.33
N GLN A 514 8.98 4.43 21.79
CA GLN A 514 9.21 5.83 22.05
C GLN A 514 7.87 6.54 22.33
N GLY A 515 7.60 6.81 23.57
CA GLY A 515 6.55 7.67 24.10
C GLY A 515 5.24 7.75 23.29
N GLU A 516 4.69 8.96 23.24
CA GLU A 516 3.43 9.24 22.52
C GLU A 516 3.66 10.05 21.26
N THR A 517 2.81 9.80 20.23
CA THR A 517 2.69 10.67 19.06
C THR A 517 1.28 11.24 18.93
N ALA A 518 1.17 12.47 18.43
CA ALA A 518 -0.09 13.08 18.02
C ALA A 518 -0.06 13.27 16.49
N GLN A 519 -0.98 12.64 15.82
CA GLN A 519 -1.07 12.65 14.34
C GLN A 519 -2.41 13.26 13.95
N ARG A 520 -2.40 14.55 13.57
CA ARG A 520 -3.58 15.31 13.18
C ARG A 520 -3.47 15.71 11.73
N GLY A 521 -4.60 15.67 11.02
CA GLY A 521 -4.55 16.07 9.63
C GLY A 521 -5.90 16.35 9.01
N VAL A 522 -5.81 17.03 7.87
CA VAL A 522 -6.93 17.26 6.95
C VAL A 522 -6.59 16.62 5.61
N GLU A 523 -7.51 15.84 5.09
CA GLU A 523 -7.44 15.21 3.77
C GLU A 523 -8.56 15.74 2.90
N VAL A 524 -8.26 16.14 1.66
CA VAL A 524 -9.22 16.71 0.71
C VAL A 524 -9.09 15.99 -0.63
N LEU A 525 -10.21 15.49 -1.15
CA LEU A 525 -10.33 14.94 -2.49
C LEU A 525 -11.35 15.75 -3.28
N LEU A 526 -10.93 16.21 -4.47
CA LEU A 526 -11.81 16.78 -5.48
C LEU A 526 -11.70 15.94 -6.74
N GLU A 527 -12.80 15.49 -7.29
CA GLU A 527 -12.80 14.73 -8.53
C GLU A 527 -13.99 15.09 -9.41
N THR A 528 -13.72 15.39 -10.68
CA THR A 528 -14.80 15.59 -11.64
C THR A 528 -15.20 14.28 -12.28
N ARG A 529 -16.44 14.17 -12.74
CA ARG A 529 -16.79 13.18 -13.75
C ARG A 529 -15.99 13.43 -15.04
N LYS A 530 -16.06 12.46 -15.94
CA LYS A 530 -15.64 12.67 -17.33
C LYS A 530 -16.58 13.69 -17.98
N LEU A 531 -16.13 14.92 -18.06
CA LEU A 531 -16.85 15.99 -18.76
C LEU A 531 -16.73 15.73 -20.27
N ARG A 532 -17.86 15.44 -20.91
CA ARG A 532 -17.93 15.25 -22.38
C ARG A 532 -18.19 16.58 -23.04
N LEU A 533 -17.37 16.93 -24.01
CA LEU A 533 -17.49 18.15 -24.82
C LEU A 533 -18.00 17.74 -26.22
N GLN A 534 -19.22 18.19 -26.54
CA GLN A 534 -19.80 17.92 -27.86
C GLN A 534 -19.16 18.80 -28.92
N ASN A 535 -18.98 18.25 -30.13
CA ASN A 535 -18.48 18.97 -31.31
C ASN A 535 -17.12 19.66 -31.12
N SER A 536 -16.27 19.14 -30.24
CA SER A 536 -14.93 19.64 -29.99
C SER A 536 -13.87 18.60 -30.33
N PHE A 537 -12.68 19.06 -30.73
CA PHE A 537 -11.50 18.19 -30.87
C PHE A 537 -11.12 17.57 -29.52
N LEU A 538 -11.35 18.29 -28.41
CA LEU A 538 -11.25 17.80 -27.03
C LEU A 538 -12.60 17.16 -26.65
N ASN A 539 -12.64 15.82 -26.67
CA ASN A 539 -13.88 15.09 -26.44
C ASN A 539 -14.22 14.93 -24.96
N GLN A 540 -13.22 14.82 -24.10
CA GLN A 540 -13.41 14.51 -22.69
C GLN A 540 -12.31 15.09 -21.82
N VAL A 541 -12.70 15.55 -20.62
CA VAL A 541 -11.77 15.98 -19.56
C VAL A 541 -12.23 15.40 -18.23
N GLN A 542 -11.29 14.96 -17.42
CA GLN A 542 -11.51 14.58 -16.02
C GLN A 542 -10.37 15.13 -15.18
N LEU A 543 -10.73 15.73 -14.05
CA LEU A 543 -9.79 16.33 -13.11
C LEU A 543 -9.89 15.59 -11.77
N ARG A 544 -8.74 15.33 -11.14
CA ARG A 544 -8.63 14.83 -9.78
C ARG A 544 -7.59 15.63 -9.03
N PHE A 545 -7.88 15.95 -7.79
CA PHE A 545 -6.99 16.63 -6.86
C PHE A 545 -7.07 15.91 -5.52
N ALA A 546 -5.93 15.53 -4.94
CA ALA A 546 -5.82 14.96 -3.61
C ALA A 546 -4.80 15.75 -2.80
N GLY A 547 -5.23 16.31 -1.67
CA GLY A 547 -4.41 17.11 -0.76
C GLY A 547 -4.38 16.48 0.63
N ASN A 548 -3.20 16.45 1.24
CA ASN A 548 -2.96 16.01 2.61
C ASN A 548 -2.22 17.12 3.36
N PHE A 549 -2.75 17.51 4.51
CA PHE A 549 -2.22 18.57 5.38
C PHE A 549 -2.09 18.04 6.78
N TYR A 550 -0.85 17.88 7.29
CA TYR A 550 -0.54 17.15 8.52
C TYR A 550 0.21 17.99 9.55
N ASP A 551 -0.16 17.80 10.82
CA ASP A 551 0.59 18.25 12.00
C ASP A 551 0.85 17.02 12.88
N PHE A 552 1.93 16.29 12.57
CA PHE A 552 2.34 15.06 13.24
C PHE A 552 3.55 15.33 14.12
N LYS A 553 3.42 15.08 15.44
CA LYS A 553 4.44 15.41 16.44
C LYS A 553 4.61 14.33 17.47
N TYR A 554 5.81 14.23 17.99
CA TYR A 554 6.06 13.58 19.26
C TYR A 554 5.43 14.38 20.40
N ARG A 555 4.76 13.71 21.33
CA ARG A 555 4.19 14.34 22.53
C ARG A 555 5.03 14.10 23.76
N ASP A 556 5.47 12.88 23.96
CA ASP A 556 6.37 12.48 25.05
C ASP A 556 7.45 11.58 24.45
N TYR A 557 8.66 12.16 24.30
CA TYR A 557 9.78 11.45 23.72
C TYR A 557 11.10 11.92 24.29
N GLN A 558 11.70 11.05 25.13
CA GLN A 558 13.03 11.25 25.67
C GLN A 558 13.97 10.13 25.25
N LEU A 559 15.18 10.48 24.81
CA LEU A 559 16.23 9.55 24.47
C LEU A 559 17.53 9.95 25.17
N GLY A 560 17.86 9.24 26.26
CA GLY A 560 18.95 9.62 27.15
C GLY A 560 18.68 11.00 27.75
N LYS A 561 19.58 11.95 27.51
CA LYS A 561 19.44 13.35 27.97
C LYS A 561 18.67 14.26 27.00
N ASN A 562 18.34 13.76 25.79
CA ASN A 562 17.69 14.56 24.77
C ASN A 562 16.16 14.42 24.87
N ASN A 563 15.47 15.56 24.85
CA ASN A 563 14.00 15.61 24.78
C ASN A 563 13.58 16.05 23.38
N PHE A 564 12.85 15.19 22.68
CA PHE A 564 12.34 15.44 21.34
C PHE A 564 10.82 15.72 21.30
N SER A 565 10.19 15.86 22.46
CA SER A 565 8.77 16.22 22.59
C SER A 565 8.49 17.53 21.86
N GLY A 566 7.44 17.56 21.04
CA GLY A 566 7.07 18.70 20.19
C GLY A 566 7.70 18.71 18.81
N ASN A 567 8.72 17.88 18.55
CA ASN A 567 9.32 17.74 17.21
C ASN A 567 8.35 17.07 16.23
N ASP A 568 8.48 17.45 14.96
CA ASP A 568 7.74 16.82 13.86
C ASP A 568 8.20 15.37 13.66
N LEU A 569 7.27 14.46 13.33
CA LEU A 569 7.59 13.06 13.06
C LEU A 569 8.43 12.93 11.79
N PRO A 570 9.59 12.23 11.82
CA PRO A 570 10.42 12.04 10.64
C PRO A 570 9.72 11.19 9.58
N GLY A 571 10.05 11.44 8.31
CA GLY A 571 9.49 10.75 7.16
C GLY A 571 8.11 11.24 6.74
N VAL A 572 7.50 12.21 7.43
CA VAL A 572 6.16 12.73 7.13
C VAL A 572 6.22 14.17 6.64
N PRO A 573 5.77 14.47 5.40
CA PRO A 573 5.64 15.86 4.94
C PRO A 573 4.44 16.55 5.59
N LYS A 574 4.55 17.84 5.91
CA LYS A 574 3.41 18.64 6.40
C LYS A 574 2.32 18.81 5.34
N THR A 575 2.72 18.88 4.07
CA THR A 575 1.78 19.00 2.95
C THR A 575 2.26 18.11 1.80
N SER A 576 1.34 17.32 1.27
CA SER A 576 1.50 16.66 -0.02
C SER A 576 0.25 16.85 -0.87
N VAL A 577 0.46 17.15 -2.15
CA VAL A 577 -0.60 17.39 -3.12
C VAL A 577 -0.33 16.61 -4.38
N SER A 578 -1.35 15.95 -4.89
CA SER A 578 -1.33 15.36 -6.22
C SER A 578 -2.51 15.84 -7.05
N SER A 579 -2.28 16.02 -8.34
CA SER A 579 -3.33 16.29 -9.31
C SER A 579 -3.18 15.41 -10.53
N LEU A 580 -4.31 15.03 -11.12
CA LEU A 580 -4.38 14.22 -12.33
C LEU A 580 -5.38 14.84 -13.28
N VAL A 581 -4.96 15.08 -14.53
CA VAL A 581 -5.77 15.60 -15.62
C VAL A 581 -5.80 14.56 -16.72
N ASN A 582 -6.96 14.01 -17.00
CA ASN A 582 -7.15 13.08 -18.11
C ASN A 582 -7.92 13.80 -19.21
N MET A 583 -7.39 13.78 -20.42
CA MET A 583 -7.98 14.39 -21.62
C MET A 583 -8.11 13.35 -22.74
N SER A 584 -9.14 13.45 -23.54
CA SER A 584 -9.30 12.63 -24.75
C SER A 584 -9.56 13.53 -25.94
N PHE A 585 -8.79 13.31 -27.00
CA PHE A 585 -8.85 14.07 -28.25
C PHE A 585 -9.23 13.14 -29.40
N PHE A 586 -10.06 13.61 -30.32
CA PHE A 586 -10.46 12.87 -31.53
C PHE A 586 -10.93 11.44 -31.26
N LYS A 587 -11.42 11.14 -30.03
CA LYS A 587 -11.84 9.80 -29.55
C LYS A 587 -10.75 8.72 -29.53
N ARG A 588 -9.54 8.97 -30.02
CA ARG A 588 -8.44 8.01 -30.14
C ARG A 588 -7.19 8.37 -29.37
N LEU A 589 -6.94 9.67 -29.19
CA LEU A 589 -5.76 10.17 -28.50
C LEU A 589 -6.12 10.54 -27.07
N GLY A 590 -5.48 9.90 -26.09
CA GLY A 590 -5.56 10.24 -24.67
C GLY A 590 -4.29 10.97 -24.23
N VAL A 591 -4.46 11.93 -23.33
CA VAL A 591 -3.37 12.63 -22.63
C VAL A 591 -3.68 12.61 -21.17
N ASP A 592 -2.84 11.95 -20.38
CA ASP A 592 -2.92 11.94 -18.92
C ASP A 592 -1.71 12.70 -18.37
N TYR A 593 -1.99 13.75 -17.61
CA TYR A 593 -0.98 14.58 -16.95
C TYR A 593 -1.15 14.46 -15.45
N SER A 594 -0.08 14.14 -14.75
CA SER A 594 -0.06 14.08 -13.29
C SER A 594 1.02 14.98 -12.71
N HIS A 595 0.79 15.42 -11.47
CA HIS A 595 1.60 16.38 -10.75
C HIS A 595 1.66 15.99 -9.28
N PHE A 596 2.86 16.00 -8.70
CA PHE A 596 3.10 15.67 -7.30
C PHE A 596 3.96 16.76 -6.66
N TYR A 597 3.46 17.31 -5.57
CA TYR A 597 4.18 18.27 -4.73
C TYR A 597 4.28 17.74 -3.30
N THR A 598 5.45 17.85 -2.71
CA THR A 598 5.70 17.48 -1.32
C THR A 598 6.56 18.55 -0.66
N THR A 599 6.17 19.05 0.51
CA THR A 599 6.99 19.95 1.32
C THR A 599 8.20 19.21 1.88
N LYS A 600 9.15 19.97 2.47
CA LYS A 600 10.29 19.42 3.18
C LYS A 600 9.83 18.40 4.25
N ILE A 601 10.65 17.37 4.45
CA ILE A 601 10.40 16.24 5.36
C ILE A 601 11.51 16.20 6.40
N PRO A 602 11.23 16.11 7.72
CA PRO A 602 12.26 15.87 8.72
C PRO A 602 12.82 14.45 8.56
N LEU A 603 14.14 14.30 8.59
CA LEU A 603 14.83 13.03 8.33
C LEU A 603 15.36 12.36 9.61
N ASN A 604 15.31 13.07 10.73
CA ASN A 604 15.66 12.53 12.04
C ASN A 604 14.75 13.09 13.14
N ASP A 605 14.70 12.41 14.28
CA ASP A 605 13.82 12.76 15.41
C ASP A 605 14.17 14.11 16.02
N ALA A 606 15.44 14.53 15.95
CA ALA A 606 15.91 15.82 16.43
C ALA A 606 15.47 16.99 15.54
N ASN A 607 14.90 16.72 14.36
CA ASN A 607 14.55 17.72 13.32
C ASN A 607 15.72 18.60 12.91
N THR A 608 16.96 18.13 13.02
CA THR A 608 18.17 18.86 12.62
C THR A 608 18.47 18.73 11.13
N VAL A 609 17.94 17.68 10.47
CA VAL A 609 18.12 17.42 9.04
C VAL A 609 16.74 17.35 8.36
N TRP A 610 16.62 18.05 7.25
CA TRP A 610 15.39 18.12 6.45
C TRP A 610 15.69 17.83 4.98
N SER A 611 14.73 17.24 4.30
CA SER A 611 14.77 17.13 2.84
C SER A 611 14.46 18.46 2.17
N GLU A 612 14.84 18.58 0.89
CA GLU A 612 14.28 19.63 0.04
C GLU A 612 12.82 19.31 -0.33
N PRO A 613 11.99 20.35 -0.57
CA PRO A 613 10.67 20.13 -1.17
C PRO A 613 10.84 19.57 -2.59
N SER A 614 9.89 18.77 -3.03
CA SER A 614 9.93 18.17 -4.36
C SER A 614 8.68 18.46 -5.17
N LEU A 615 8.89 18.70 -6.46
CA LEU A 615 7.85 18.87 -7.45
C LEU A 615 8.19 18.02 -8.68
N THR A 616 7.32 17.07 -9.01
CA THR A 616 7.46 16.22 -10.19
C THR A 616 6.17 16.23 -11.00
N GLY A 617 6.27 15.98 -12.29
CA GLY A 617 5.13 15.82 -13.17
C GLY A 617 5.38 14.68 -14.14
N ASN A 618 4.32 13.96 -14.52
CA ASN A 618 4.38 12.90 -15.51
C ASN A 618 3.35 13.15 -16.61
N VAL A 619 3.64 12.72 -17.82
CA VAL A 619 2.73 12.74 -18.95
C VAL A 619 2.66 11.36 -19.57
N GLN A 620 1.46 10.90 -19.85
CA GLN A 620 1.20 9.72 -20.66
C GLN A 620 0.38 10.10 -21.88
N LEU A 621 0.85 9.74 -23.06
CA LEU A 621 0.13 9.80 -24.31
C LEU A 621 -0.35 8.39 -24.66
N THR A 622 -1.61 8.26 -25.05
CA THR A 622 -2.18 6.99 -25.50
C THR A 622 -2.85 7.17 -26.85
N TYR A 623 -2.60 6.27 -27.78
CA TYR A 623 -3.31 6.20 -29.03
C TYR A 623 -4.01 4.85 -29.15
N ALA A 624 -5.35 4.86 -29.15
CA ALA A 624 -6.16 3.66 -29.24
C ALA A 624 -6.74 3.50 -30.64
N THR A 625 -6.56 2.31 -31.23
CA THR A 625 -7.16 1.93 -32.52
C THR A 625 -7.77 0.54 -32.41
N GLN A 626 -8.71 0.24 -33.28
CA GLN A 626 -9.31 -1.08 -33.39
C GLN A 626 -8.87 -1.71 -34.70
N ILE A 627 -8.34 -2.92 -34.62
CA ILE A 627 -7.97 -3.75 -35.77
C ILE A 627 -8.79 -5.04 -35.66
N GLU A 628 -9.76 -5.21 -36.52
CA GLU A 628 -10.75 -6.29 -36.46
C GLU A 628 -11.46 -6.33 -35.09
N ARG A 629 -11.28 -7.40 -34.34
CA ARG A 629 -11.86 -7.57 -33.00
C ARG A 629 -10.95 -7.09 -31.88
N SER A 630 -9.71 -6.75 -32.19
CA SER A 630 -8.68 -6.41 -31.20
C SER A 630 -8.56 -4.90 -31.04
N LYS A 631 -8.55 -4.43 -29.80
CA LYS A 631 -8.22 -3.05 -29.46
C LYS A 631 -6.72 -2.95 -29.16
N ILE A 632 -6.01 -2.18 -29.98
CA ILE A 632 -4.58 -1.90 -29.80
C ILE A 632 -4.42 -0.51 -29.20
N THR A 633 -3.65 -0.39 -28.13
CA THR A 633 -3.33 0.88 -27.48
C THR A 633 -1.81 1.06 -27.44
N LEU A 634 -1.32 2.08 -28.10
CA LEU A 634 0.07 2.55 -27.97
C LEU A 634 0.17 3.52 -26.81
N LYS A 635 1.21 3.41 -26.00
CA LYS A 635 1.47 4.28 -24.85
C LYS A 635 2.87 4.86 -24.93
N LEU A 636 2.98 6.16 -24.71
CA LEU A 636 4.26 6.84 -24.47
C LEU A 636 4.16 7.55 -23.13
N GLN A 637 5.06 7.24 -22.21
CA GLN A 637 5.12 7.88 -20.90
C GLN A 637 6.43 8.64 -20.74
N VAL A 638 6.31 9.84 -20.17
CA VAL A 638 7.45 10.66 -19.74
C VAL A 638 7.27 10.90 -18.24
N GLN A 639 8.15 10.33 -17.45
CA GLN A 639 8.20 10.56 -16.01
C GLN A 639 9.16 11.70 -15.69
N ASN A 640 8.90 12.40 -14.58
CA ASN A 640 9.65 13.57 -14.15
C ASN A 640 9.83 14.58 -15.30
N LEU A 641 8.70 15.01 -15.87
CA LEU A 641 8.64 15.94 -17.00
C LEU A 641 9.49 17.21 -16.78
N TYR A 642 9.55 17.68 -15.53
CA TYR A 642 10.29 18.88 -15.16
C TYR A 642 11.80 18.65 -15.03
N ASN A 643 12.26 17.40 -15.14
CA ASN A 643 13.66 17.01 -15.00
C ASN A 643 14.27 17.40 -13.64
N THR A 644 13.44 17.43 -12.61
CA THR A 644 13.80 17.80 -11.24
C THR A 644 14.74 16.76 -10.62
N ASN A 645 15.73 17.22 -9.86
CA ASN A 645 16.47 16.35 -8.95
C ASN A 645 15.62 16.11 -7.71
N TYR A 646 15.21 14.85 -7.46
CA TYR A 646 14.40 14.49 -6.31
C TYR A 646 14.84 13.15 -5.73
N VAL A 647 14.26 12.78 -4.60
CA VAL A 647 14.53 11.56 -3.87
C VAL A 647 13.21 10.77 -3.77
N LEU A 648 13.23 9.50 -4.14
CA LEU A 648 12.06 8.61 -4.09
C LEU A 648 11.80 8.05 -2.69
N GLY A 649 12.83 7.96 -1.84
CA GLY A 649 12.69 7.45 -0.48
C GLY A 649 13.83 7.92 0.42
N TYR A 650 13.51 8.14 1.68
CA TYR A 650 14.46 8.59 2.69
C TYR A 650 14.68 7.53 3.75
N ASP A 651 15.91 7.30 4.17
CA ASP A 651 16.24 6.46 5.31
C ASP A 651 16.23 7.31 6.57
N ILE A 652 15.09 7.35 7.26
CA ILE A 652 14.95 8.14 8.50
C ILE A 652 15.85 7.60 9.61
N ASN A 653 16.37 8.50 10.45
CA ASN A 653 17.30 8.18 11.54
C ASN A 653 18.53 7.37 11.09
N ALA A 654 18.97 7.55 9.83
CA ALA A 654 20.11 6.81 9.29
C ALA A 654 21.42 7.27 9.91
N PHE A 655 22.22 6.31 10.37
CA PHE A 655 23.56 6.56 10.90
C PHE A 655 24.48 7.19 9.83
N GLY A 656 25.32 8.12 10.23
CA GLY A 656 26.27 8.79 9.34
C GLY A 656 25.63 9.66 8.25
N GLY A 657 24.38 10.08 8.42
CA GLY A 657 23.71 11.02 7.52
C GLY A 657 23.33 10.45 6.14
N ARG A 658 23.27 9.11 6.00
CA ARG A 658 22.92 8.42 4.73
C ARG A 658 21.41 8.37 4.50
N PHE A 659 20.77 9.52 4.46
CA PHE A 659 19.32 9.63 4.37
C PHE A 659 18.75 9.48 2.96
N TYR A 660 19.56 9.63 1.90
CA TYR A 660 19.06 9.93 0.55
C TYR A 660 19.15 8.73 -0.39
N ASN A 661 18.02 8.39 -1.04
CA ASN A 661 17.94 7.44 -2.15
C ASN A 661 17.52 8.20 -3.42
N PRO A 662 18.46 8.75 -4.21
CA PRO A 662 18.18 9.60 -5.35
C PRO A 662 17.38 8.87 -6.43
N ALA A 663 16.37 9.57 -6.99
CA ALA A 663 15.59 9.13 -8.14
C ALA A 663 16.27 9.48 -9.46
N ALA A 664 15.87 8.77 -10.51
CA ALA A 664 16.18 9.14 -11.89
C ALA A 664 15.65 10.53 -12.24
N LYS A 665 16.33 11.23 -13.12
CA LYS A 665 15.79 12.41 -13.80
C LYS A 665 14.65 11.98 -14.73
N ARG A 666 14.45 12.70 -15.84
CA ARG A 666 13.43 12.34 -16.82
C ARG A 666 13.68 10.94 -17.40
N THR A 667 12.61 10.10 -17.42
CA THR A 667 12.61 8.78 -18.04
C THR A 667 11.50 8.66 -19.07
N PHE A 668 11.69 7.76 -20.03
CA PHE A 668 10.75 7.49 -21.12
C PHE A 668 10.39 6.01 -21.12
N HIS A 669 9.11 5.72 -21.39
CA HIS A 669 8.60 4.36 -21.57
C HIS A 669 7.68 4.33 -22.79
N LEU A 670 7.85 3.32 -23.62
CA LEU A 670 7.01 3.03 -24.77
C LEU A 670 6.35 1.67 -24.56
N GLY A 671 5.05 1.58 -24.77
CA GLY A 671 4.30 0.35 -24.56
C GLY A 671 3.23 0.11 -25.60
N VAL A 672 2.90 -1.15 -25.78
CA VAL A 672 1.78 -1.62 -26.60
C VAL A 672 0.91 -2.53 -25.73
N ASN A 673 -0.38 -2.25 -25.72
CA ASN A 673 -1.39 -3.12 -25.12
C ASN A 673 -2.32 -3.61 -26.22
N ALA A 674 -2.47 -4.91 -26.33
CA ALA A 674 -3.45 -5.55 -27.20
C ALA A 674 -4.54 -6.19 -26.33
N GLN A 675 -5.79 -5.89 -26.60
CA GLN A 675 -6.95 -6.49 -25.95
C GLN A 675 -7.85 -7.11 -27.02
N PHE A 676 -8.18 -8.40 -26.84
CA PHE A 676 -8.91 -9.24 -27.77
C PHE A 676 -10.34 -9.50 -27.32
#